data_77aebf5439da0a21799671603ca7910d
#
_entry.id   77aebf5439da0a21799671603ca7910d
#
_cell.length_a   1.000
_cell.length_b   1.000
_cell.length_c   1.000
_cell.angle_alpha   90.00
_cell.angle_beta   90.00
_cell.angle_gamma   90.00
#
_symmetry.space_group_name_H-M   'P 1'
#
loop_
_entity.id
_entity.type
_entity.pdbx_description
1 polymer ?
#
loop_
_entity_poly.entity_id
_entity_poly.type
_entity_poly.pdbx_seq_one_letter_code
_entity_poly.pdbx_strand_id
1 'polypeptide(L)'
;MIQKLQDKISALKGIGEETEKTLNELGIYTVADLLGYFPYRYDDYELRNLEEVRHDERVTVEGKVHSEPVLTYYGKKRSRLTFRLLVGRFLITAICFNRPYLKRSLVLGDTVSVTGKWDKNRQSIMVQEFKKGTHEQDGSIEPVYSVKENVTVKMMRRFVKQALSLYVDHADDPLPKQLVAAYKLMSYQEALKTIHLPETRDSLKQARRRFVYEEFLIFQLKMQAIRKKEREKTSGIQHPFSKEAVFEFVHSLPFPLTKAQSRVLDEIMSDMESPYRMNRLLQGDVGSGKTAVAAIALYAAHLSGFQGALMVPTEILAEQHADSLYQLFEKWGLNIALLTSSVKGKRRRELLERLKEGDIDILVGTHALIQDEVEFQQLGLVITDEQHRFGVEQRKKLRSKGQDPDVLFMTATPIPRTLAITVFGEMDVSVIDELPAGRKQIETYWVKHDMLERILAFVDKELRKGRQAYIICPLIEESDKLDVQNAIDVHSMLTEAYRGKWSIGLMHGKLASDEKDQVMRDFTSNEVQILVSTTVVEVGVNVPNATIMVIYDADRFGLSQLHQLRGRVGRGEHQSFCILMADPKSETGKERMRIMSETTDGFELSEKDLELRGPGDFFGKKQSGMPEFKVADMVHDYRALETARKDAAELVQSEAFWTDPEYKELRQTLVDSGVLGGDKLS
;
A
#
# COMPACT_ATOMS: atom_id res chain seq x y z
N MET A 1 -20.79 -44.84 0.17
CA MET A 1 -21.11 -43.42 0.26
C MET A 1 -20.05 -42.69 -0.56
N ILE A 2 -20.45 -41.91 -1.53
CA ILE A 2 -19.51 -41.07 -2.29
C ILE A 2 -19.00 -40.01 -1.32
N GLN A 3 -17.71 -40.05 -1.01
CA GLN A 3 -17.03 -39.07 -0.16
C GLN A 3 -17.02 -37.72 -0.87
N LYS A 4 -17.61 -36.69 -0.26
CA LYS A 4 -17.65 -35.34 -0.82
C LYS A 4 -16.75 -34.41 0.00
N LEU A 5 -16.07 -33.49 -0.64
CA LEU A 5 -15.26 -32.45 0.04
C LEU A 5 -16.06 -31.65 1.07
N GLN A 6 -17.38 -31.56 0.90
CA GLN A 6 -18.29 -30.87 1.82
C GLN A 6 -18.70 -31.75 3.04
N ASP A 7 -18.15 -32.96 3.18
CA ASP A 7 -18.38 -33.77 4.38
C ASP A 7 -17.85 -33.01 5.62
N LYS A 8 -18.56 -33.17 6.76
CA LYS A 8 -18.12 -32.54 8.02
C LYS A 8 -16.74 -33.05 8.40
N ILE A 9 -15.96 -32.20 9.04
CA ILE A 9 -14.61 -32.53 9.49
C ILE A 9 -14.57 -33.75 10.45
N SER A 10 -15.63 -33.96 11.21
CA SER A 10 -15.80 -35.15 12.08
C SER A 10 -15.89 -36.48 11.35
N ALA A 11 -16.03 -36.50 10.01
CA ALA A 11 -15.93 -37.74 9.22
C ALA A 11 -14.52 -38.35 9.22
N LEU A 12 -13.49 -37.55 9.55
CA LEU A 12 -12.10 -38.00 9.63
C LEU A 12 -11.86 -38.75 10.96
N LYS A 13 -11.14 -39.88 10.89
CA LYS A 13 -10.81 -40.67 12.09
C LYS A 13 -9.93 -39.88 13.07
N GLY A 14 -10.33 -39.91 14.34
CA GLY A 14 -9.59 -39.29 15.43
C GLY A 14 -9.93 -37.83 15.68
N ILE A 15 -11.02 -37.32 15.09
CA ILE A 15 -11.62 -36.03 15.42
C ILE A 15 -12.84 -36.31 16.31
N GLY A 16 -12.69 -36.03 17.61
CA GLY A 16 -13.78 -36.08 18.58
C GLY A 16 -14.38 -34.66 18.76
N GLU A 17 -15.47 -34.57 19.54
CA GLU A 17 -16.24 -33.33 19.75
C GLU A 17 -15.36 -32.11 20.17
N GLU A 18 -14.40 -32.31 21.09
CA GLU A 18 -13.50 -31.27 21.54
C GLU A 18 -12.54 -30.79 20.45
N THR A 19 -12.01 -31.73 19.66
CA THR A 19 -11.14 -31.46 18.52
C THR A 19 -11.91 -30.75 17.41
N GLU A 20 -13.13 -31.21 17.09
CA GLU A 20 -14.02 -30.56 16.14
C GLU A 20 -14.34 -29.14 16.52
N LYS A 21 -14.63 -28.86 17.80
CA LYS A 21 -14.87 -27.51 18.31
C LYS A 21 -13.66 -26.61 18.09
N THR A 22 -12.46 -27.09 18.42
CA THR A 22 -11.23 -26.33 18.22
C THR A 22 -10.94 -26.07 16.74
N LEU A 23 -11.20 -27.03 15.85
CA LEU A 23 -11.08 -26.87 14.40
C LEU A 23 -12.09 -25.85 13.86
N ASN A 24 -13.34 -25.89 14.35
CA ASN A 24 -14.37 -24.91 14.01
C ASN A 24 -13.98 -23.49 14.42
N GLU A 25 -13.29 -23.31 15.55
CA GLU A 25 -12.73 -22.02 15.97
C GLU A 25 -11.59 -21.52 15.06
N LEU A 26 -10.95 -22.40 14.28
CA LEU A 26 -9.99 -22.07 13.24
C LEU A 26 -10.65 -21.84 11.87
N GLY A 27 -11.99 -21.92 11.80
CA GLY A 27 -12.74 -21.80 10.54
C GLY A 27 -12.78 -23.08 9.71
N ILE A 28 -12.46 -24.25 10.30
CA ILE A 28 -12.41 -25.54 9.61
C ILE A 28 -13.64 -26.36 10.01
N TYR A 29 -14.69 -26.39 9.17
CA TYR A 29 -15.95 -27.08 9.39
C TYR A 29 -16.08 -28.35 8.54
N THR A 30 -15.50 -28.31 7.33
CA THR A 30 -15.58 -29.35 6.33
C THR A 30 -14.19 -29.90 5.96
N VAL A 31 -14.17 -31.00 5.22
CA VAL A 31 -12.92 -31.54 4.66
C VAL A 31 -12.33 -30.57 3.63
N ALA A 32 -13.17 -29.85 2.87
CA ALA A 32 -12.72 -28.79 1.96
C ALA A 32 -12.00 -27.67 2.72
N ASP A 33 -12.54 -27.22 3.86
CA ASP A 33 -11.89 -26.19 4.67
C ASP A 33 -10.52 -26.65 5.18
N LEU A 34 -10.40 -27.92 5.60
CA LEU A 34 -9.14 -28.49 6.04
C LEU A 34 -8.10 -28.54 4.91
N LEU A 35 -8.49 -28.98 3.71
CA LEU A 35 -7.60 -29.01 2.55
C LEU A 35 -7.27 -27.60 2.01
N GLY A 36 -8.13 -26.63 2.26
CA GLY A 36 -7.88 -25.20 2.00
C GLY A 36 -7.17 -24.46 3.15
N TYR A 37 -6.83 -25.15 4.25
CA TYR A 37 -6.10 -24.57 5.37
C TYR A 37 -4.59 -24.78 5.16
N PHE A 38 -3.98 -23.88 4.38
CA PHE A 38 -2.59 -24.03 3.96
C PHE A 38 -1.60 -23.79 5.10
N PRO A 39 -0.39 -24.42 5.04
CA PRO A 39 0.69 -24.15 5.98
C PRO A 39 1.16 -22.69 5.86
N TYR A 40 1.36 -22.00 6.99
CA TYR A 40 1.89 -20.64 6.97
C TYR A 40 3.41 -20.59 6.77
N ARG A 41 4.11 -21.70 7.03
CA ARG A 41 5.54 -21.87 6.76
C ARG A 41 5.89 -23.35 6.59
N TYR A 42 7.11 -23.59 6.11
CA TYR A 42 7.68 -24.93 5.97
C TYR A 42 8.99 -25.01 6.71
N ASP A 43 9.18 -26.06 7.48
CA ASP A 43 10.45 -26.40 8.10
C ASP A 43 11.19 -27.36 7.15
N ASP A 44 12.31 -26.89 6.64
CA ASP A 44 13.10 -27.60 5.66
C ASP A 44 14.30 -28.24 6.37
N TYR A 45 14.31 -29.56 6.40
CA TYR A 45 15.36 -30.37 7.03
C TYR A 45 16.36 -30.94 6.02
N GLU A 46 16.32 -30.46 4.77
CA GLU A 46 17.29 -30.84 3.76
C GLU A 46 18.72 -30.42 4.20
N LEU A 47 19.64 -31.41 4.17
CA LEU A 47 21.05 -31.15 4.48
C LEU A 47 21.67 -30.29 3.39
N ARG A 48 22.11 -29.08 3.73
CA ARG A 48 22.65 -28.12 2.78
C ARG A 48 24.15 -27.93 2.92
N ASN A 49 24.77 -27.65 1.78
CA ASN A 49 26.14 -27.20 1.75
C ASN A 49 26.22 -25.76 2.28
N LEU A 50 27.01 -25.56 3.34
CA LEU A 50 27.16 -24.24 3.99
C LEU A 50 27.76 -23.15 3.06
N GLU A 51 28.37 -23.51 1.94
CA GLU A 51 28.86 -22.54 0.96
C GLU A 51 27.78 -21.77 0.29
N GLU A 52 26.65 -22.44 0.01
CA GLU A 52 25.51 -21.91 -0.72
C GLU A 52 24.50 -21.16 0.18
N VAL A 53 24.64 -21.32 1.51
CA VAL A 53 23.73 -20.74 2.49
C VAL A 53 24.06 -19.26 2.72
N ARG A 54 23.06 -18.41 2.68
CA ARG A 54 23.18 -16.97 2.95
C ARG A 54 23.31 -16.70 4.46
N HIS A 55 23.89 -15.54 4.78
CA HIS A 55 23.90 -15.06 6.16
C HIS A 55 22.47 -14.91 6.68
N ASP A 56 22.26 -15.31 7.94
CA ASP A 56 20.95 -15.28 8.63
C ASP A 56 19.89 -16.27 8.10
N GLU A 57 20.23 -17.13 7.14
CA GLU A 57 19.33 -18.16 6.63
C GLU A 57 19.23 -19.34 7.63
N ARG A 58 18.02 -19.92 7.75
CA ARG A 58 17.81 -21.15 8.52
C ARG A 58 18.32 -22.35 7.72
N VAL A 59 19.14 -23.18 8.33
CA VAL A 59 19.77 -24.34 7.68
C VAL A 59 19.79 -25.53 8.64
N THR A 60 19.67 -26.74 8.06
CA THR A 60 19.94 -28.00 8.73
C THR A 60 21.30 -28.52 8.27
N VAL A 61 22.17 -28.86 9.21
CA VAL A 61 23.49 -29.44 8.95
C VAL A 61 23.70 -30.65 9.81
N GLU A 62 24.40 -31.64 9.23
CA GLU A 62 24.85 -32.81 9.94
C GLU A 62 26.38 -32.72 10.10
N GLY A 63 26.87 -33.01 11.29
CA GLY A 63 28.28 -32.94 11.57
C GLY A 63 28.71 -33.80 12.76
N LYS A 64 30.02 -34.01 12.87
CA LYS A 64 30.61 -34.70 14.02
C LYS A 64 31.01 -33.70 15.09
N VAL A 65 30.68 -33.99 16.34
CA VAL A 65 31.09 -33.18 17.50
C VAL A 65 32.61 -33.21 17.62
N HIS A 66 33.23 -32.04 17.44
CA HIS A 66 34.69 -31.88 17.37
C HIS A 66 35.30 -31.24 18.61
N SER A 67 34.50 -30.72 19.54
CA SER A 67 34.96 -30.21 20.82
C SER A 67 34.03 -30.63 21.96
N GLU A 68 34.54 -30.75 23.18
CA GLU A 68 33.68 -30.92 24.35
C GLU A 68 32.70 -29.75 24.50
N PRO A 69 31.45 -30.05 24.86
CA PRO A 69 30.43 -29.02 25.05
C PRO A 69 30.72 -28.16 26.29
N VAL A 70 30.82 -26.85 26.08
CA VAL A 70 31.06 -25.86 27.13
C VAL A 70 29.70 -25.21 27.51
N LEU A 71 29.32 -25.36 28.79
CA LEU A 71 28.11 -24.80 29.33
C LEU A 71 28.43 -23.56 30.16
N THR A 72 27.85 -22.43 29.81
CA THR A 72 27.98 -21.15 30.52
C THR A 72 26.64 -20.70 31.02
N TYR A 73 26.56 -20.28 32.29
CA TYR A 73 25.32 -19.69 32.84
C TYR A 73 25.49 -18.17 32.92
N TYR A 74 24.42 -17.47 32.57
CA TYR A 74 24.31 -16.00 32.69
C TYR A 74 22.94 -15.61 33.24
N GLY A 75 22.93 -14.95 34.41
CA GLY A 75 21.72 -14.66 35.16
C GLY A 75 21.06 -15.88 35.81
N LYS A 76 19.92 -15.69 36.50
CA LYS A 76 19.30 -16.71 37.37
C LYS A 76 18.70 -17.92 36.64
N LYS A 77 18.43 -17.88 35.32
CA LYS A 77 17.74 -18.97 34.58
C LYS A 77 18.21 -19.14 33.13
N ARG A 78 19.30 -18.50 32.70
CA ARG A 78 19.74 -18.57 31.29
C ARG A 78 21.04 -19.33 31.18
N SER A 79 21.06 -20.28 30.26
CA SER A 79 22.29 -21.07 29.95
C SER A 79 22.58 -21.02 28.47
N ARG A 80 23.86 -21.07 28.14
CA ARG A 80 24.42 -21.17 26.79
C ARG A 80 25.35 -22.36 26.72
N LEU A 81 24.99 -23.32 25.87
CA LEU A 81 25.84 -24.47 25.54
C LEU A 81 26.50 -24.21 24.19
N THR A 82 27.80 -24.36 24.11
CA THR A 82 28.58 -24.10 22.90
C THR A 82 29.48 -25.30 22.63
N PHE A 83 29.50 -25.80 21.40
CA PHE A 83 30.41 -26.87 20.96
C PHE A 83 30.74 -26.69 19.48
N ARG A 84 31.85 -27.30 19.03
CA ARG A 84 32.22 -27.26 17.61
C ARG A 84 31.74 -28.50 16.89
N LEU A 85 31.24 -28.27 15.66
CA LEU A 85 30.79 -29.32 14.74
C LEU A 85 31.67 -29.29 13.49
N LEU A 86 32.14 -30.44 13.07
CA LEU A 86 32.78 -30.65 11.78
C LEU A 86 31.70 -31.07 10.76
N VAL A 87 31.32 -30.14 9.89
CA VAL A 87 30.31 -30.31 8.84
C VAL A 87 31.04 -30.34 7.49
N GLY A 88 31.19 -31.54 6.91
CA GLY A 88 32.05 -31.70 5.74
C GLY A 88 33.50 -31.21 6.01
N ARG A 89 33.87 -30.12 5.32
CA ARG A 89 35.18 -29.46 5.51
C ARG A 89 35.15 -28.23 6.45
N PHE A 90 33.94 -27.87 6.94
CA PHE A 90 33.75 -26.68 7.79
C PHE A 90 33.75 -27.04 9.26
N LEU A 91 34.52 -26.30 10.04
CA LEU A 91 34.47 -26.35 11.50
C LEU A 91 33.64 -25.19 12.02
N ILE A 92 32.38 -25.45 12.36
CA ILE A 92 31.41 -24.44 12.79
C ILE A 92 31.17 -24.47 14.29
N THR A 93 30.71 -23.39 14.87
CA THR A 93 30.29 -23.28 16.27
C THR A 93 28.79 -23.43 16.41
N ALA A 94 28.33 -24.47 17.09
CA ALA A 94 26.92 -24.64 17.44
C ALA A 94 26.64 -24.00 18.80
N ILE A 95 25.57 -23.18 18.88
CA ILE A 95 25.19 -22.44 20.08
C ILE A 95 23.74 -22.80 20.43
N CYS A 96 23.54 -23.44 21.57
CA CYS A 96 22.23 -23.81 22.10
C CYS A 96 21.90 -22.96 23.35
N PHE A 97 20.74 -22.31 23.38
CA PHE A 97 20.26 -21.57 24.54
C PHE A 97 19.28 -22.39 25.37
N ASN A 98 19.38 -22.28 26.70
CA ASN A 98 18.47 -22.88 27.68
C ASN A 98 18.28 -24.41 27.55
N ARG A 99 19.33 -25.13 27.10
CA ARG A 99 19.34 -26.59 26.96
C ARG A 99 20.56 -27.24 27.68
N PRO A 100 20.69 -27.05 29.00
CA PRO A 100 21.85 -27.58 29.74
C PRO A 100 21.93 -29.12 29.75
N TYR A 101 20.79 -29.80 29.56
CA TYR A 101 20.73 -31.27 29.52
C TYR A 101 21.53 -31.88 28.35
N LEU A 102 21.70 -31.13 27.23
CA LEU A 102 22.46 -31.60 26.08
C LEU A 102 23.93 -31.81 26.41
N LYS A 103 24.49 -31.15 27.42
CA LYS A 103 25.86 -31.34 27.84
C LYS A 103 26.18 -32.81 28.23
N ARG A 104 25.18 -33.48 28.85
CA ARG A 104 25.34 -34.88 29.28
C ARG A 104 25.15 -35.90 28.14
N SER A 105 24.44 -35.49 27.09
CA SER A 105 24.09 -36.37 25.97
C SER A 105 25.05 -36.30 24.79
N LEU A 106 25.93 -35.27 24.76
CA LEU A 106 26.88 -35.02 23.69
C LEU A 106 28.28 -35.53 24.06
N VAL A 107 28.82 -36.43 23.24
CA VAL A 107 30.16 -36.96 23.36
C VAL A 107 30.98 -36.59 22.14
N LEU A 108 32.29 -36.40 22.32
CA LEU A 108 33.23 -36.13 21.23
C LEU A 108 33.15 -37.26 20.18
N GLY A 109 33.01 -36.89 18.91
CA GLY A 109 32.87 -37.83 17.80
C GLY A 109 31.43 -38.25 17.48
N ASP A 110 30.43 -37.89 18.33
CA ASP A 110 29.02 -38.12 18.02
C ASP A 110 28.63 -37.44 16.73
N THR A 111 27.87 -38.12 15.88
CA THR A 111 27.19 -37.50 14.75
C THR A 111 25.89 -36.89 15.25
N VAL A 112 25.71 -35.61 14.95
CA VAL A 112 24.48 -34.87 15.33
C VAL A 112 23.99 -34.04 14.16
N SER A 113 22.67 -33.90 14.10
CA SER A 113 22.01 -32.98 13.18
C SER A 113 21.50 -31.77 13.96
N VAL A 114 21.78 -30.57 13.46
CA VAL A 114 21.35 -29.31 14.05
C VAL A 114 20.68 -28.43 13.02
N THR A 115 19.52 -27.89 13.40
CA THR A 115 18.78 -26.92 12.57
C THR A 115 18.78 -25.58 13.29
N GLY A 116 19.11 -24.52 12.57
CA GLY A 116 19.17 -23.19 13.17
C GLY A 116 19.59 -22.09 12.20
N LYS A 117 19.73 -20.88 12.72
CA LYS A 117 20.08 -19.69 11.96
C LYS A 117 21.60 -19.64 11.76
N TRP A 118 22.03 -19.50 10.50
CA TRP A 118 23.44 -19.49 10.11
C TRP A 118 24.04 -18.09 10.13
N ASP A 119 25.05 -17.87 10.96
CA ASP A 119 25.88 -16.68 10.90
C ASP A 119 27.17 -16.98 10.09
N LYS A 120 27.16 -16.55 8.82
CA LYS A 120 28.25 -16.77 7.89
C LYS A 120 29.54 -16.05 8.32
N ASN A 121 29.44 -14.90 8.96
CA ASN A 121 30.56 -14.08 9.38
C ASN A 121 31.31 -14.69 10.58
N ARG A 122 30.53 -15.27 11.50
CA ARG A 122 31.08 -15.93 12.71
C ARG A 122 31.24 -17.43 12.56
N GLN A 123 30.87 -18.00 11.43
CA GLN A 123 30.80 -19.44 11.19
C GLN A 123 30.13 -20.18 12.36
N SER A 124 28.95 -19.68 12.74
CA SER A 124 28.22 -20.23 13.86
C SER A 124 26.72 -20.45 13.50
N ILE A 125 26.14 -21.49 14.11
CA ILE A 125 24.74 -21.80 13.98
C ILE A 125 24.04 -21.64 15.34
N MET A 126 22.99 -20.80 15.36
CA MET A 126 22.12 -20.67 16.53
C MET A 126 21.10 -21.80 16.50
N VAL A 127 21.32 -22.84 17.26
CA VAL A 127 20.57 -24.11 17.22
C VAL A 127 19.18 -23.91 17.79
N GLN A 128 18.17 -24.13 16.95
CA GLN A 128 16.76 -24.16 17.33
C GLN A 128 16.28 -25.60 17.56
N GLU A 129 16.75 -26.56 16.74
CA GLU A 129 16.43 -27.98 16.86
C GLU A 129 17.72 -28.78 16.89
N PHE A 130 17.69 -29.88 17.66
CA PHE A 130 18.84 -30.74 17.87
C PHE A 130 18.37 -32.19 17.83
N LYS A 131 19.06 -33.05 17.07
CA LYS A 131 18.83 -34.49 16.99
C LYS A 131 20.17 -35.20 17.08
N LYS A 132 20.28 -36.25 17.92
CA LYS A 132 21.44 -37.12 17.98
C LYS A 132 21.31 -38.22 16.92
N GLY A 133 22.36 -38.49 16.16
CA GLY A 133 22.39 -39.43 15.03
C GLY A 133 22.32 -38.74 13.67
N THR A 134 22.43 -39.54 12.63
CA THR A 134 22.20 -39.10 11.23
C THR A 134 20.72 -38.75 11.01
N HIS A 135 20.49 -37.73 10.21
CA HIS A 135 19.17 -37.56 9.63
C HIS A 135 18.94 -38.76 8.69
N GLU A 136 17.97 -39.62 8.99
CA GLU A 136 17.50 -40.58 8.01
C GLU A 136 17.12 -39.81 6.75
N GLN A 137 17.49 -40.32 5.58
CA GLN A 137 17.50 -39.65 4.26
C GLN A 137 16.15 -39.11 3.73
N ASP A 138 15.18 -38.89 4.58
CA ASP A 138 14.00 -38.14 4.24
C ASP A 138 14.27 -36.66 4.51
N GLY A 139 14.88 -35.98 3.55
CA GLY A 139 14.91 -34.53 3.46
C GLY A 139 13.49 -34.00 3.27
N SER A 140 12.62 -34.22 4.24
CA SER A 140 11.22 -33.85 4.15
C SER A 140 11.08 -32.38 4.52
N ILE A 141 10.49 -31.63 3.60
CA ILE A 141 9.96 -30.31 3.86
C ILE A 141 8.68 -30.49 4.66
N GLU A 142 8.69 -30.13 5.93
CA GLU A 142 7.55 -30.34 6.82
C GLU A 142 6.67 -29.08 6.92
N PRO A 143 5.35 -29.20 6.60
CA PRO A 143 4.42 -28.09 6.72
C PRO A 143 4.15 -27.74 8.19
N VAL A 144 4.08 -26.44 8.49
CA VAL A 144 3.73 -25.91 9.81
C VAL A 144 2.41 -25.15 9.71
N TYR A 145 1.42 -25.58 10.48
CA TYR A 145 0.09 -24.98 10.52
C TYR A 145 -0.09 -24.14 11.77
N SER A 146 -0.87 -23.06 11.65
CA SER A 146 -1.38 -22.35 12.82
C SER A 146 -2.35 -23.25 13.56
N VAL A 147 -2.18 -23.37 14.86
CA VAL A 147 -3.00 -24.24 15.73
C VAL A 147 -3.40 -23.49 16.99
N LYS A 148 -4.51 -23.94 17.60
CA LYS A 148 -4.98 -23.49 18.93
C LYS A 148 -4.84 -24.60 19.96
N GLU A 149 -5.13 -24.26 21.21
CA GLU A 149 -5.18 -25.23 22.32
C GLU A 149 -5.93 -26.49 21.92
N ASN A 150 -5.48 -27.66 22.39
CA ASN A 150 -6.00 -29.00 22.10
C ASN A 150 -5.73 -29.56 20.68
N VAL A 151 -5.22 -28.79 19.71
CA VAL A 151 -4.81 -29.28 18.41
C VAL A 151 -3.32 -29.00 18.19
N THR A 152 -2.51 -30.03 18.06
CA THR A 152 -1.08 -29.89 17.77
C THR A 152 -0.79 -29.90 16.27
N VAL A 153 0.35 -29.34 15.86
CA VAL A 153 0.80 -29.38 14.45
C VAL A 153 0.87 -30.83 13.94
N LYS A 154 1.29 -31.77 14.79
CA LYS A 154 1.35 -33.20 14.46
C LYS A 154 -0.05 -33.78 14.20
N MET A 155 -1.05 -33.38 14.98
CA MET A 155 -2.44 -33.79 14.76
C MET A 155 -2.96 -33.21 13.44
N MET A 156 -2.71 -31.92 13.19
CA MET A 156 -3.13 -31.28 11.95
C MET A 156 -2.53 -31.98 10.73
N ARG A 157 -1.23 -32.25 10.72
CA ARG A 157 -0.57 -33.03 9.65
C ARG A 157 -1.22 -34.39 9.42
N ARG A 158 -1.58 -35.10 10.50
CA ARG A 158 -2.26 -36.38 10.39
C ARG A 158 -3.64 -36.25 9.75
N PHE A 159 -4.43 -35.27 10.17
CA PHE A 159 -5.76 -35.04 9.61
C PHE A 159 -5.70 -34.65 8.13
N VAL A 160 -4.79 -33.73 7.78
CA VAL A 160 -4.55 -33.32 6.37
C VAL A 160 -4.12 -34.54 5.52
N LYS A 161 -3.17 -35.37 6.01
CA LYS A 161 -2.73 -36.56 5.28
C LYS A 161 -3.89 -37.57 5.05
N GLN A 162 -4.75 -37.73 6.04
CA GLN A 162 -5.96 -38.57 5.91
C GLN A 162 -6.95 -37.96 4.92
N ALA A 163 -7.20 -36.67 4.99
CA ALA A 163 -8.09 -35.96 4.07
C ALA A 163 -7.60 -36.10 2.62
N LEU A 164 -6.30 -35.85 2.39
CA LEU A 164 -5.69 -36.02 1.06
C LEU A 164 -5.87 -37.45 0.53
N SER A 165 -5.63 -38.47 1.36
CA SER A 165 -5.73 -39.88 0.91
C SER A 165 -7.16 -40.34 0.56
N LEU A 166 -8.18 -39.68 1.12
CA LEU A 166 -9.57 -40.09 0.97
C LEU A 166 -10.36 -39.22 0.00
N TYR A 167 -10.01 -37.95 -0.12
CA TYR A 167 -10.87 -36.94 -0.76
C TYR A 167 -10.25 -36.20 -1.93
N VAL A 168 -8.91 -36.16 -2.08
CA VAL A 168 -8.26 -35.35 -3.08
C VAL A 168 -8.64 -35.69 -4.52
N ASP A 169 -8.85 -36.97 -4.81
CA ASP A 169 -9.22 -37.43 -6.15
C ASP A 169 -10.66 -37.02 -6.56
N HIS A 170 -11.45 -36.53 -5.60
CA HIS A 170 -12.79 -35.97 -5.80
C HIS A 170 -12.81 -34.45 -5.82
N ALA A 171 -11.65 -33.81 -5.81
CA ALA A 171 -11.53 -32.34 -5.86
C ALA A 171 -11.58 -31.90 -7.32
N ASP A 172 -12.60 -31.12 -7.68
CA ASP A 172 -12.71 -30.52 -8.99
C ASP A 172 -11.74 -29.35 -9.11
N ASP A 173 -11.14 -29.19 -10.30
CA ASP A 173 -10.26 -28.04 -10.58
C ASP A 173 -11.12 -26.79 -10.84
N PRO A 174 -11.02 -25.74 -10.00
CA PRO A 174 -11.78 -24.51 -10.23
C PRO A 174 -11.31 -23.73 -11.46
N LEU A 175 -10.06 -23.96 -11.95
CA LEU A 175 -9.55 -23.26 -13.13
C LEU A 175 -9.92 -23.99 -14.42
N PRO A 176 -10.28 -23.24 -15.47
CA PRO A 176 -10.48 -23.79 -16.81
C PRO A 176 -9.21 -24.45 -17.35
N LYS A 177 -9.37 -25.58 -18.06
CA LYS A 177 -8.23 -26.32 -18.65
C LYS A 177 -7.36 -25.46 -19.55
N GLN A 178 -7.96 -24.50 -20.25
CA GLN A 178 -7.24 -23.58 -21.14
C GLN A 178 -6.23 -22.72 -20.35
N LEU A 179 -6.60 -22.16 -19.19
CA LEU A 179 -5.71 -21.37 -18.35
C LEU A 179 -4.62 -22.23 -17.70
N VAL A 180 -4.98 -23.42 -17.24
CA VAL A 180 -4.01 -24.40 -16.69
C VAL A 180 -2.94 -24.73 -17.72
N ALA A 181 -3.35 -25.00 -18.96
CA ALA A 181 -2.43 -25.31 -20.06
C ALA A 181 -1.60 -24.09 -20.49
N ALA A 182 -2.23 -22.91 -20.65
CA ALA A 182 -1.55 -21.68 -21.10
C ALA A 182 -0.41 -21.29 -20.17
N TYR A 183 -0.62 -21.40 -18.87
CA TYR A 183 0.39 -21.05 -17.87
C TYR A 183 1.19 -22.24 -17.35
N LYS A 184 0.99 -23.45 -17.89
CA LYS A 184 1.66 -24.69 -17.45
C LYS A 184 1.57 -24.84 -15.92
N LEU A 185 0.36 -24.69 -15.38
CA LEU A 185 0.10 -24.84 -13.96
C LEU A 185 -0.02 -26.32 -13.60
N MET A 186 0.34 -26.64 -12.37
CA MET A 186 0.11 -27.96 -11.78
C MET A 186 -1.40 -28.23 -11.67
N SER A 187 -1.84 -29.47 -11.84
CA SER A 187 -3.25 -29.83 -11.62
C SER A 187 -3.68 -29.55 -10.18
N TYR A 188 -4.96 -29.30 -9.96
CA TYR A 188 -5.46 -28.93 -8.63
C TYR A 188 -5.18 -30.01 -7.58
N GLN A 189 -5.45 -31.28 -7.92
CA GLN A 189 -5.20 -32.41 -7.04
C GLN A 189 -3.72 -32.57 -6.68
N GLU A 190 -2.85 -32.45 -7.68
CA GLU A 190 -1.40 -32.52 -7.46
C GLU A 190 -0.89 -31.34 -6.64
N ALA A 191 -1.39 -30.13 -6.91
CA ALA A 191 -1.05 -28.94 -6.15
C ALA A 191 -1.48 -29.03 -4.68
N LEU A 192 -2.69 -29.55 -4.41
CA LEU A 192 -3.16 -29.82 -3.05
C LEU A 192 -2.28 -30.83 -2.32
N LYS A 193 -1.90 -31.93 -2.99
CA LYS A 193 -0.96 -32.90 -2.41
C LYS A 193 0.37 -32.25 -2.08
N THR A 194 0.91 -31.51 -3.05
CA THR A 194 2.26 -30.94 -2.95
C THR A 194 2.36 -29.79 -1.94
N ILE A 195 1.36 -28.92 -1.82
CA ILE A 195 1.41 -27.82 -0.86
C ILE A 195 1.34 -28.31 0.59
N HIS A 196 0.70 -29.43 0.83
CA HIS A 196 0.62 -30.05 2.15
C HIS A 196 1.72 -31.08 2.44
N LEU A 197 2.22 -31.75 1.42
CA LEU A 197 3.23 -32.81 1.51
C LEU A 197 4.30 -32.61 0.41
N PRO A 198 5.06 -31.54 0.45
CA PRO A 198 6.05 -31.24 -0.59
C PRO A 198 7.22 -32.23 -0.52
N GLU A 199 7.57 -32.80 -1.68
CA GLU A 199 8.75 -33.66 -1.81
C GLU A 199 10.05 -32.85 -2.04
N THR A 200 9.93 -31.80 -2.83
CA THR A 200 11.05 -30.93 -3.18
C THR A 200 10.65 -29.45 -3.09
N ARG A 201 11.66 -28.56 -2.99
CA ARG A 201 11.43 -27.12 -3.03
C ARG A 201 10.83 -26.64 -4.35
N ASP A 202 11.25 -27.25 -5.46
CA ASP A 202 10.75 -26.86 -6.77
C ASP A 202 9.31 -27.30 -6.99
N SER A 203 8.92 -28.50 -6.53
CA SER A 203 7.51 -28.91 -6.55
C SER A 203 6.65 -28.00 -5.68
N LEU A 204 7.13 -27.62 -4.49
CA LEU A 204 6.44 -26.67 -3.62
C LEU A 204 6.27 -25.29 -4.28
N LYS A 205 7.29 -24.78 -4.99
CA LYS A 205 7.18 -23.53 -5.75
C LYS A 205 6.10 -23.62 -6.85
N GLN A 206 6.02 -24.74 -7.56
CA GLN A 206 5.00 -24.94 -8.59
C GLN A 206 3.59 -25.02 -7.99
N ALA A 207 3.40 -25.75 -6.89
CA ALA A 207 2.13 -25.79 -6.17
C ALA A 207 1.73 -24.39 -5.67
N ARG A 208 2.67 -23.65 -5.06
CA ARG A 208 2.44 -22.26 -4.63
C ARG A 208 2.05 -21.37 -5.81
N ARG A 209 2.76 -21.45 -6.94
CA ARG A 209 2.46 -20.67 -8.16
C ARG A 209 1.04 -20.90 -8.64
N ARG A 210 0.56 -22.16 -8.56
CA ARG A 210 -0.81 -22.54 -8.93
C ARG A 210 -1.84 -21.82 -8.06
N PHE A 211 -1.69 -21.88 -6.74
CA PHE A 211 -2.64 -21.27 -5.80
C PHE A 211 -2.57 -19.74 -5.80
N VAL A 212 -1.39 -19.17 -5.95
CA VAL A 212 -1.22 -17.71 -6.10
C VAL A 212 -2.02 -17.19 -7.30
N TYR A 213 -1.88 -17.84 -8.47
CA TYR A 213 -2.63 -17.44 -9.66
C TYR A 213 -4.14 -17.60 -9.46
N GLU A 214 -4.58 -18.72 -8.87
CA GLU A 214 -5.99 -18.99 -8.60
C GLU A 214 -6.61 -17.95 -7.65
N GLU A 215 -5.97 -17.68 -6.51
CA GLU A 215 -6.45 -16.69 -5.55
C GLU A 215 -6.59 -15.30 -6.20
N PHE A 216 -5.62 -14.90 -6.99
CA PHE A 216 -5.66 -13.62 -7.70
C PHE A 216 -6.72 -13.60 -8.81
N LEU A 217 -6.87 -14.69 -9.57
CA LEU A 217 -7.89 -14.76 -10.61
C LEU A 217 -9.31 -14.65 -10.02
N ILE A 218 -9.59 -15.41 -8.97
CA ILE A 218 -10.89 -15.38 -8.27
C ILE A 218 -11.14 -13.97 -7.71
N PHE A 219 -10.14 -13.36 -7.09
CA PHE A 219 -10.25 -12.00 -6.59
C PHE A 219 -10.54 -10.98 -7.70
N GLN A 220 -9.80 -11.04 -8.79
CA GLN A 220 -9.98 -10.13 -9.93
C GLN A 220 -11.32 -10.36 -10.64
N LEU A 221 -11.77 -11.60 -10.76
CA LEU A 221 -13.10 -11.90 -11.30
C LEU A 221 -14.22 -11.29 -10.45
N LYS A 222 -14.11 -11.36 -9.12
CA LYS A 222 -15.06 -10.70 -8.20
C LYS A 222 -15.10 -9.18 -8.45
N MET A 223 -13.94 -8.55 -8.56
CA MET A 223 -13.86 -7.11 -8.81
C MET A 223 -14.45 -6.73 -10.17
N GLN A 224 -14.12 -7.47 -11.23
CA GLN A 224 -14.65 -7.22 -12.56
C GLN A 224 -16.17 -7.47 -12.66
N ALA A 225 -16.67 -8.49 -11.98
CA ALA A 225 -18.10 -8.79 -11.93
C ALA A 225 -18.89 -7.70 -11.18
N ILE A 226 -18.36 -7.18 -10.06
CA ILE A 226 -18.94 -6.05 -9.34
C ILE A 226 -19.00 -4.81 -10.25
N ARG A 227 -17.89 -4.50 -10.94
CA ARG A 227 -17.82 -3.38 -11.89
C ARG A 227 -18.86 -3.52 -13.01
N LYS A 228 -18.96 -4.70 -13.61
CA LYS A 228 -19.95 -4.96 -14.68
C LYS A 228 -21.36 -4.74 -14.16
N LYS A 229 -21.69 -5.26 -12.98
CA LYS A 229 -23.01 -5.11 -12.35
C LYS A 229 -23.33 -3.64 -12.01
N GLU A 230 -22.35 -2.87 -11.56
CA GLU A 230 -22.54 -1.44 -11.30
C GLU A 230 -22.73 -0.67 -12.58
N ARG A 231 -21.93 -0.93 -13.63
CA ARG A 231 -22.11 -0.33 -14.96
C ARG A 231 -23.49 -0.65 -15.57
N GLU A 232 -23.99 -1.88 -15.41
CA GLU A 232 -25.31 -2.27 -15.90
C GLU A 232 -26.48 -1.61 -15.13
N LYS A 233 -26.26 -1.17 -13.89
CA LYS A 233 -27.29 -0.58 -13.02
C LYS A 233 -27.36 0.94 -13.08
N THR A 234 -26.28 1.61 -13.44
CA THR A 234 -26.17 3.06 -13.44
C THR A 234 -26.06 3.57 -14.88
N SER A 235 -27.09 4.29 -15.33
CA SER A 235 -26.94 5.15 -16.49
C SER A 235 -26.14 6.38 -16.06
N GLY A 236 -24.92 6.53 -16.58
CA GLY A 236 -24.11 7.73 -16.37
C GLY A 236 -24.64 8.93 -17.18
N ILE A 237 -24.11 10.09 -16.86
CA ILE A 237 -24.32 11.29 -17.67
C ILE A 237 -23.37 11.20 -18.88
N GLN A 238 -23.90 11.23 -20.09
CA GLN A 238 -23.06 11.42 -21.27
C GLN A 238 -22.79 12.92 -21.45
N HIS A 239 -21.53 13.28 -21.58
CA HIS A 239 -21.13 14.66 -21.80
C HIS A 239 -20.88 14.92 -23.30
N PRO A 240 -21.83 15.58 -24.01
CA PRO A 240 -21.69 15.86 -25.46
C PRO A 240 -20.85 17.11 -25.71
N PHE A 241 -19.58 17.11 -25.31
CA PHE A 241 -18.67 18.25 -25.55
C PHE A 241 -18.04 18.19 -26.94
N SER A 242 -17.70 19.38 -27.48
CA SER A 242 -16.87 19.47 -28.69
C SER A 242 -15.40 19.17 -28.38
N LYS A 243 -14.84 18.18 -29.08
CA LYS A 243 -13.41 17.85 -28.96
C LYS A 243 -12.52 18.98 -29.47
N GLU A 244 -12.98 19.69 -30.48
CA GLU A 244 -12.30 20.86 -31.03
C GLU A 244 -12.16 21.97 -29.99
N ALA A 245 -13.26 22.27 -29.26
CA ALA A 245 -13.27 23.28 -28.22
C ALA A 245 -12.36 22.88 -27.04
N VAL A 246 -12.35 21.61 -26.63
CA VAL A 246 -11.42 21.11 -25.63
C VAL A 246 -9.98 21.23 -26.11
N PHE A 247 -9.72 20.90 -27.36
CA PHE A 247 -8.39 21.02 -27.99
C PHE A 247 -7.90 22.47 -28.04
N GLU A 248 -8.75 23.42 -28.40
CA GLU A 248 -8.43 24.85 -28.38
C GLU A 248 -8.06 25.31 -26.96
N PHE A 249 -8.82 24.88 -25.93
CA PHE A 249 -8.50 25.17 -24.55
C PHE A 249 -7.13 24.60 -24.14
N VAL A 250 -6.86 23.34 -24.46
CA VAL A 250 -5.58 22.68 -24.17
C VAL A 250 -4.42 23.46 -24.79
N HIS A 251 -4.56 23.93 -26.04
CA HIS A 251 -3.53 24.72 -26.72
C HIS A 251 -3.36 26.14 -26.16
N SER A 252 -4.36 26.65 -25.46
CA SER A 252 -4.28 27.95 -24.79
C SER A 252 -3.55 27.93 -23.45
N LEU A 253 -3.27 26.75 -22.93
CA LEU A 253 -2.56 26.59 -21.66
C LEU A 253 -1.13 27.18 -21.76
N PRO A 254 -0.61 27.78 -20.68
CA PRO A 254 0.73 28.38 -20.67
C PRO A 254 1.87 27.36 -20.72
N PHE A 255 1.56 26.08 -20.83
CA PHE A 255 2.49 24.95 -20.88
C PHE A 255 1.90 23.83 -21.74
N PRO A 256 2.74 23.07 -22.46
CA PRO A 256 2.29 21.87 -23.18
C PRO A 256 2.02 20.73 -22.20
N LEU A 257 1.05 19.88 -22.53
CA LEU A 257 0.81 18.65 -21.77
C LEU A 257 1.93 17.63 -22.04
N THR A 258 2.28 16.85 -21.03
CA THR A 258 3.15 15.67 -21.20
C THR A 258 2.40 14.56 -21.90
N LYS A 259 3.13 13.56 -22.41
CA LYS A 259 2.50 12.37 -23.03
C LYS A 259 1.59 11.62 -22.04
N ALA A 260 2.03 11.51 -20.79
CA ALA A 260 1.24 10.86 -19.74
C ALA A 260 -0.03 11.65 -19.43
N GLN A 261 0.03 12.99 -19.37
CA GLN A 261 -1.15 13.83 -19.16
C GLN A 261 -2.14 13.71 -20.33
N SER A 262 -1.64 13.72 -21.56
CA SER A 262 -2.49 13.55 -22.76
C SER A 262 -3.19 12.19 -22.77
N ARG A 263 -2.46 11.09 -22.51
CA ARG A 263 -3.03 9.74 -22.39
C ARG A 263 -4.14 9.68 -21.34
N VAL A 264 -3.87 10.21 -20.16
CA VAL A 264 -4.84 10.22 -19.04
C VAL A 264 -6.06 11.08 -19.40
N LEU A 265 -5.86 12.19 -20.08
CA LEU A 265 -6.96 13.03 -20.54
C LEU A 265 -7.84 12.28 -21.54
N ASP A 266 -7.27 11.56 -22.49
CA ASP A 266 -8.03 10.73 -23.43
C ASP A 266 -8.86 9.65 -22.71
N GLU A 267 -8.31 9.02 -21.66
CA GLU A 267 -9.02 8.06 -20.83
C GLU A 267 -10.23 8.70 -20.12
N ILE A 268 -10.05 9.88 -19.53
CA ILE A 268 -11.11 10.63 -18.82
C ILE A 268 -12.19 11.09 -19.81
N MET A 269 -11.79 11.65 -20.96
CA MET A 269 -12.75 12.09 -21.98
C MET A 269 -13.56 10.92 -22.53
N SER A 270 -12.94 9.77 -22.74
CA SER A 270 -13.63 8.55 -23.18
C SER A 270 -14.67 8.08 -22.15
N ASP A 271 -14.36 8.18 -20.85
CA ASP A 271 -15.30 7.83 -19.81
C ASP A 271 -16.49 8.83 -19.77
N MET A 272 -16.23 10.14 -19.89
CA MET A 272 -17.26 11.18 -19.89
C MET A 272 -18.19 11.08 -21.11
N GLU A 273 -17.71 10.64 -22.26
CA GLU A 273 -18.52 10.39 -23.46
C GLU A 273 -19.34 9.07 -23.35
N SER A 274 -18.99 8.18 -22.41
CA SER A 274 -19.64 6.87 -22.28
C SER A 274 -21.03 6.98 -21.64
N PRO A 275 -21.93 6.00 -21.89
CA PRO A 275 -23.22 5.95 -21.19
C PRO A 275 -23.11 5.49 -19.73
N TYR A 276 -21.91 5.18 -19.26
CA TYR A 276 -21.66 4.70 -17.91
C TYR A 276 -20.98 5.78 -17.08
N ARG A 277 -21.35 5.87 -15.82
CA ARG A 277 -20.75 6.83 -14.89
C ARG A 277 -19.25 6.55 -14.71
N MET A 278 -18.43 7.57 -14.92
CA MET A 278 -17.01 7.53 -14.57
C MET A 278 -16.84 7.40 -13.05
N ASN A 279 -15.96 6.51 -12.63
CA ASN A 279 -15.47 6.38 -11.26
C ASN A 279 -13.97 6.11 -11.33
N ARG A 280 -13.16 7.18 -11.43
CA ARG A 280 -11.75 7.09 -11.79
C ARG A 280 -10.85 7.71 -10.74
N LEU A 281 -9.73 7.04 -10.46
CA LEU A 281 -8.64 7.54 -9.63
C LEU A 281 -7.51 8.04 -10.53
N LEU A 282 -7.22 9.33 -10.46
CA LEU A 282 -6.08 9.97 -11.09
C LEU A 282 -4.92 10.02 -10.08
N GLN A 283 -3.90 9.25 -10.37
CA GLN A 283 -2.70 9.17 -9.56
C GLN A 283 -1.52 9.82 -10.26
N GLY A 284 -0.73 10.55 -9.52
CA GLY A 284 0.51 11.16 -10.03
C GLY A 284 1.28 11.83 -8.92
N ASP A 285 2.58 11.93 -9.08
CA ASP A 285 3.45 12.55 -8.10
C ASP A 285 3.09 14.03 -7.85
N VAL A 286 3.63 14.59 -6.78
CA VAL A 286 3.47 16.02 -6.48
C VAL A 286 4.03 16.86 -7.64
N GLY A 287 3.17 17.74 -8.19
CA GLY A 287 3.54 18.59 -9.34
C GLY A 287 3.54 17.88 -10.70
N SER A 288 2.96 16.70 -10.83
CA SER A 288 2.75 16.00 -12.11
C SER A 288 1.68 16.66 -13.02
N GLY A 289 1.00 17.72 -12.53
CA GLY A 289 -0.01 18.45 -13.29
C GLY A 289 -1.42 17.87 -13.24
N LYS A 290 -1.78 17.12 -12.20
CA LYS A 290 -3.15 16.61 -11.97
C LYS A 290 -4.21 17.70 -12.05
N THR A 291 -3.92 18.89 -11.50
CA THR A 291 -4.82 20.05 -11.52
C THR A 291 -5.13 20.53 -12.95
N ALA A 292 -4.16 20.47 -13.86
CA ALA A 292 -4.38 20.83 -15.26
C ALA A 292 -5.36 19.84 -15.94
N VAL A 293 -5.16 18.55 -15.71
CA VAL A 293 -6.08 17.49 -16.21
C VAL A 293 -7.48 17.68 -15.63
N ALA A 294 -7.59 17.97 -14.34
CA ALA A 294 -8.85 18.26 -13.66
C ALA A 294 -9.55 19.51 -14.26
N ALA A 295 -8.80 20.57 -14.55
CA ALA A 295 -9.35 21.79 -15.17
C ALA A 295 -9.90 21.49 -16.57
N ILE A 296 -9.22 20.69 -17.39
CA ILE A 296 -9.69 20.31 -18.72
C ILE A 296 -10.98 19.46 -18.61
N ALA A 297 -11.06 18.55 -17.66
CA ALA A 297 -12.27 17.75 -17.41
C ALA A 297 -13.45 18.63 -16.97
N LEU A 298 -13.22 19.63 -16.08
CA LEU A 298 -14.24 20.60 -15.68
C LEU A 298 -14.71 21.45 -16.86
N TYR A 299 -13.80 21.83 -17.75
CA TYR A 299 -14.14 22.54 -18.97
C TYR A 299 -15.03 21.69 -19.91
N ALA A 300 -14.72 20.42 -20.09
CA ALA A 300 -15.52 19.50 -20.89
C ALA A 300 -16.94 19.32 -20.30
N ALA A 301 -17.07 19.26 -18.97
CA ALA A 301 -18.35 19.22 -18.29
C ALA A 301 -19.16 20.51 -18.53
N HIS A 302 -18.53 21.69 -18.45
CA HIS A 302 -19.14 22.98 -18.75
C HIS A 302 -19.63 23.05 -20.21
N LEU A 303 -18.79 22.64 -21.18
CA LEU A 303 -19.20 22.61 -22.60
C LEU A 303 -20.41 21.70 -22.85
N SER A 304 -20.62 20.73 -21.99
CA SER A 304 -21.77 19.82 -22.04
C SER A 304 -23.02 20.36 -21.30
N GLY A 305 -22.93 21.58 -20.73
CA GLY A 305 -24.03 22.22 -20.00
C GLY A 305 -24.14 21.77 -18.54
N PHE A 306 -23.10 21.12 -17.98
CA PHE A 306 -23.10 20.63 -16.59
C PHE A 306 -22.18 21.46 -15.69
N GLN A 307 -22.58 21.56 -14.43
CA GLN A 307 -21.76 22.15 -13.38
C GLN A 307 -20.72 21.16 -12.87
N GLY A 308 -19.56 21.66 -12.45
CA GLY A 308 -18.49 20.90 -11.81
C GLY A 308 -18.29 21.26 -10.33
N ALA A 309 -17.90 20.28 -9.52
CA ALA A 309 -17.53 20.50 -8.13
C ALA A 309 -16.08 20.01 -7.89
N LEU A 310 -15.25 20.83 -7.25
CA LEU A 310 -13.89 20.48 -6.81
C LEU A 310 -13.81 20.55 -5.29
N MET A 311 -13.72 19.39 -4.63
CA MET A 311 -13.60 19.29 -3.19
C MET A 311 -12.15 19.04 -2.78
N VAL A 312 -11.67 19.83 -1.84
CA VAL A 312 -10.30 19.78 -1.30
C VAL A 312 -10.30 19.78 0.24
N PRO A 313 -9.24 19.30 0.90
CA PRO A 313 -9.28 19.09 2.35
C PRO A 313 -9.19 20.37 3.20
N THR A 314 -8.64 21.47 2.69
CA THR A 314 -8.43 22.71 3.46
C THR A 314 -8.86 23.96 2.71
N GLU A 315 -9.13 25.04 3.47
CA GLU A 315 -9.54 26.33 2.89
C GLU A 315 -8.44 26.95 2.02
N ILE A 316 -7.19 26.91 2.48
CA ILE A 316 -6.06 27.46 1.71
C ILE A 316 -5.89 26.72 0.38
N LEU A 317 -6.06 25.42 0.36
CA LEU A 317 -6.07 24.65 -0.91
C LEU A 317 -7.23 25.03 -1.80
N ALA A 318 -8.42 25.22 -1.23
CA ALA A 318 -9.59 25.66 -1.98
C ALA A 318 -9.34 27.02 -2.63
N GLU A 319 -8.78 27.97 -1.89
CA GLU A 319 -8.37 29.29 -2.39
C GLU A 319 -7.36 29.15 -3.54
N GLN A 320 -6.28 28.37 -3.36
CA GLN A 320 -5.25 28.16 -4.39
C GLN A 320 -5.79 27.48 -5.65
N HIS A 321 -6.67 26.49 -5.51
CA HIS A 321 -7.31 25.86 -6.67
C HIS A 321 -8.27 26.82 -7.37
N ALA A 322 -9.06 27.58 -6.62
CA ALA A 322 -9.94 28.60 -7.20
C ALA A 322 -9.11 29.64 -7.98
N ASP A 323 -8.06 30.19 -7.40
CA ASP A 323 -7.20 31.18 -8.08
C ASP A 323 -6.56 30.59 -9.34
N SER A 324 -6.07 29.36 -9.28
CA SER A 324 -5.51 28.67 -10.43
C SER A 324 -6.52 28.49 -11.56
N LEU A 325 -7.76 28.08 -11.21
CA LEU A 325 -8.84 27.91 -12.17
C LEU A 325 -9.31 29.28 -12.72
N TYR A 326 -9.37 30.32 -11.90
CA TYR A 326 -9.67 31.69 -12.38
C TYR A 326 -8.68 32.12 -13.46
N GLN A 327 -7.37 31.94 -13.24
CA GLN A 327 -6.33 32.29 -14.20
C GLN A 327 -6.45 31.48 -15.49
N LEU A 328 -6.73 30.16 -15.41
CA LEU A 328 -6.88 29.29 -16.58
C LEU A 328 -8.13 29.62 -17.40
N PHE A 329 -9.23 30.02 -16.73
CA PHE A 329 -10.53 30.23 -17.39
C PHE A 329 -10.89 31.69 -17.63
N GLU A 330 -10.01 32.65 -17.30
CA GLU A 330 -10.24 34.09 -17.43
C GLU A 330 -10.79 34.48 -18.83
N LYS A 331 -10.27 33.86 -19.88
CA LYS A 331 -10.66 34.15 -21.28
C LYS A 331 -11.81 33.27 -21.79
N TRP A 332 -12.29 32.33 -21.00
CA TRP A 332 -13.23 31.29 -21.40
C TRP A 332 -14.65 31.50 -20.84
N GLY A 333 -14.83 32.54 -20.01
CA GLY A 333 -16.12 32.99 -19.54
C GLY A 333 -16.79 32.10 -18.50
N LEU A 334 -16.04 31.19 -17.84
CA LEU A 334 -16.59 30.34 -16.79
C LEU A 334 -16.72 31.08 -15.46
N ASN A 335 -17.86 30.91 -14.80
CA ASN A 335 -18.14 31.44 -13.47
C ASN A 335 -17.68 30.43 -12.40
N ILE A 336 -16.61 30.78 -11.69
CA ILE A 336 -16.06 29.97 -10.61
C ILE A 336 -16.45 30.60 -9.28
N ALA A 337 -16.82 29.77 -8.31
CA ALA A 337 -17.10 30.23 -6.96
C ALA A 337 -16.35 29.41 -5.92
N LEU A 338 -15.99 30.06 -4.81
CA LEU A 338 -15.32 29.45 -3.66
C LEU A 338 -16.30 29.34 -2.48
N LEU A 339 -16.49 28.14 -1.95
CA LEU A 339 -17.34 27.89 -0.78
C LEU A 339 -16.52 27.22 0.32
N THR A 340 -16.21 27.99 1.36
CA THR A 340 -15.49 27.53 2.56
C THR A 340 -16.28 27.91 3.81
N SER A 341 -15.85 27.53 5.00
CA SER A 341 -16.49 27.91 6.26
C SER A 341 -16.35 29.41 6.57
N SER A 342 -15.42 30.11 5.91
CA SER A 342 -15.25 31.56 6.01
C SER A 342 -16.34 32.32 5.27
N VAL A 343 -17.02 31.72 4.28
CA VAL A 343 -18.11 32.35 3.53
C VAL A 343 -19.42 32.27 4.35
N LYS A 344 -19.86 33.39 4.92
CA LYS A 344 -21.00 33.45 5.84
C LYS A 344 -22.05 34.50 5.44
N GLY A 345 -23.22 34.40 6.05
CA GLY A 345 -24.25 35.42 5.98
C GLY A 345 -24.83 35.65 4.58
N LYS A 346 -24.91 36.92 4.17
CA LYS A 346 -25.54 37.33 2.89
C LYS A 346 -24.78 36.75 1.68
N ARG A 347 -23.45 36.82 1.72
CA ARG A 347 -22.60 36.29 0.61
C ARG A 347 -22.81 34.81 0.37
N ARG A 348 -22.97 34.02 1.44
CA ARG A 348 -23.25 32.59 1.32
C ARG A 348 -24.60 32.33 0.68
N ARG A 349 -25.66 33.06 1.07
CA ARG A 349 -26.99 32.91 0.50
C ARG A 349 -27.00 33.25 -0.98
N GLU A 350 -26.45 34.39 -1.37
CA GLU A 350 -26.32 34.81 -2.77
C GLU A 350 -25.55 33.79 -3.63
N LEU A 351 -24.47 33.22 -3.08
CA LEU A 351 -23.71 32.18 -3.77
C LEU A 351 -24.53 30.91 -3.97
N LEU A 352 -25.29 30.46 -2.95
CA LEU A 352 -26.10 29.26 -3.04
C LEU A 352 -27.28 29.43 -3.99
N GLU A 353 -27.89 30.63 -4.04
CA GLU A 353 -28.94 30.95 -5.00
C GLU A 353 -28.40 30.90 -6.43
N ARG A 354 -27.27 31.55 -6.72
CA ARG A 354 -26.64 31.53 -8.04
C ARG A 354 -26.18 30.12 -8.46
N LEU A 355 -25.75 29.29 -7.51
CA LEU A 355 -25.42 27.91 -7.79
C LEU A 355 -26.67 27.12 -8.23
N LYS A 356 -27.75 27.28 -7.53
CA LYS A 356 -29.05 26.62 -7.81
C LYS A 356 -29.65 27.09 -9.14
N GLU A 357 -29.43 28.35 -9.51
CA GLU A 357 -29.89 28.94 -10.79
C GLU A 357 -28.98 28.53 -11.97
N GLY A 358 -27.80 27.94 -11.71
CA GLY A 358 -26.85 27.51 -12.74
C GLY A 358 -25.89 28.62 -13.21
N ASP A 359 -25.87 29.78 -12.52
CA ASP A 359 -24.95 30.88 -12.84
C ASP A 359 -23.48 30.58 -12.43
N ILE A 360 -23.25 29.55 -11.66
CA ILE A 360 -21.93 29.10 -11.26
C ILE A 360 -21.63 27.80 -11.99
N ASP A 361 -20.57 27.80 -12.80
CA ASP A 361 -20.15 26.65 -13.58
C ASP A 361 -19.29 25.69 -12.77
N ILE A 362 -18.42 26.21 -11.92
CA ILE A 362 -17.50 25.43 -11.09
C ILE A 362 -17.53 25.93 -9.65
N LEU A 363 -17.86 25.03 -8.73
CA LEU A 363 -17.80 25.29 -7.30
C LEU A 363 -16.59 24.61 -6.68
N VAL A 364 -15.66 25.40 -6.14
CA VAL A 364 -14.48 24.91 -5.39
C VAL A 364 -14.75 25.07 -3.91
N GLY A 365 -14.37 24.09 -3.10
CA GLY A 365 -14.49 24.26 -1.65
C GLY A 365 -14.03 23.05 -0.85
N THR A 366 -14.30 23.13 0.45
CA THR A 366 -13.99 22.09 1.41
C THR A 366 -15.21 21.20 1.71
N HIS A 367 -15.26 20.58 2.88
CA HIS A 367 -16.44 19.88 3.37
C HIS A 367 -17.73 20.71 3.38
N ALA A 368 -17.65 22.02 3.20
CA ALA A 368 -18.82 22.89 3.03
C ALA A 368 -19.69 22.48 1.82
N LEU A 369 -19.08 21.86 0.78
CA LEU A 369 -19.80 21.42 -0.41
C LEU A 369 -20.80 20.29 -0.14
N ILE A 370 -20.62 19.49 0.90
CA ILE A 370 -21.49 18.37 1.23
C ILE A 370 -22.65 18.73 2.17
N GLN A 371 -22.73 19.99 2.60
CA GLN A 371 -23.84 20.46 3.44
C GLN A 371 -25.18 20.44 2.68
N ASP A 372 -26.26 20.11 3.38
CA ASP A 372 -27.56 19.83 2.73
C ASP A 372 -28.11 21.03 1.96
N GLU A 373 -27.78 22.25 2.39
CA GLU A 373 -28.19 23.51 1.74
C GLU A 373 -27.54 23.81 0.38
N VAL A 374 -26.46 23.05 0.04
CA VAL A 374 -25.78 23.20 -1.25
C VAL A 374 -26.51 22.39 -2.30
N GLU A 375 -27.18 23.07 -3.20
CA GLU A 375 -27.94 22.47 -4.31
C GLU A 375 -27.37 22.98 -5.65
N PHE A 376 -27.04 22.04 -6.55
CA PHE A 376 -26.65 22.34 -7.92
C PHE A 376 -27.86 22.25 -8.84
N GLN A 377 -27.86 23.04 -9.92
CA GLN A 377 -28.88 22.91 -10.97
C GLN A 377 -28.67 21.60 -11.76
N GLN A 378 -27.46 21.36 -12.25
CA GLN A 378 -27.07 20.17 -13.01
C GLN A 378 -25.63 19.79 -12.74
N LEU A 379 -25.35 19.11 -11.64
CA LEU A 379 -24.00 18.64 -11.31
C LEU A 379 -23.66 17.43 -12.19
N GLY A 380 -22.66 17.56 -13.07
CA GLY A 380 -22.20 16.51 -13.97
C GLY A 380 -20.86 15.88 -13.59
N LEU A 381 -19.97 16.66 -12.96
CA LEU A 381 -18.63 16.18 -12.61
C LEU A 381 -18.26 16.57 -11.19
N VAL A 382 -17.80 15.58 -10.42
CA VAL A 382 -17.27 15.75 -9.07
C VAL A 382 -15.79 15.39 -9.07
N ILE A 383 -14.94 16.30 -8.66
CA ILE A 383 -13.51 16.06 -8.46
C ILE A 383 -13.20 16.17 -6.98
N THR A 384 -12.46 15.20 -6.46
CA THR A 384 -11.99 15.21 -5.06
C THR A 384 -10.48 15.09 -5.04
N ASP A 385 -9.79 16.11 -4.53
CA ASP A 385 -8.34 16.06 -4.34
C ASP A 385 -7.99 15.47 -2.97
N GLU A 386 -6.87 14.72 -2.92
CA GLU A 386 -6.39 14.02 -1.71
C GLU A 386 -7.48 13.13 -1.07
N GLN A 387 -8.08 12.24 -1.87
CA GLN A 387 -9.26 11.43 -1.49
C GLN A 387 -9.14 10.70 -0.15
N HIS A 388 -7.89 10.33 0.26
CA HIS A 388 -7.65 9.61 1.52
C HIS A 388 -7.98 10.45 2.77
N ARG A 389 -8.15 11.75 2.62
CA ARG A 389 -8.54 12.70 3.70
C ARG A 389 -10.05 12.74 3.91
N PHE A 390 -10.84 12.16 3.00
CA PHE A 390 -12.31 12.19 3.07
C PHE A 390 -12.87 10.81 3.41
N GLY A 391 -13.79 10.76 4.36
CA GLY A 391 -14.51 9.55 4.72
C GLY A 391 -15.46 9.05 3.60
N VAL A 392 -15.79 7.77 3.61
CA VAL A 392 -16.69 7.13 2.64
C VAL A 392 -18.04 7.86 2.57
N GLU A 393 -18.61 8.23 3.73
CA GLU A 393 -19.91 8.93 3.81
C GLU A 393 -19.84 10.33 3.21
N GLN A 394 -18.75 11.07 3.35
CA GLN A 394 -18.59 12.39 2.75
C GLN A 394 -18.58 12.31 1.22
N ARG A 395 -17.87 11.32 0.67
CA ARG A 395 -17.85 11.07 -0.79
C ARG A 395 -19.21 10.68 -1.33
N LYS A 396 -19.97 9.84 -0.61
CA LYS A 396 -21.36 9.49 -0.97
C LYS A 396 -22.27 10.70 -0.97
N LYS A 397 -22.18 11.56 0.07
CA LYS A 397 -22.99 12.80 0.15
C LYS A 397 -22.70 13.74 -1.00
N LEU A 398 -21.45 13.93 -1.41
CA LEU A 398 -21.14 14.80 -2.55
C LEU A 398 -21.71 14.23 -3.85
N ARG A 399 -21.62 12.92 -4.05
CA ARG A 399 -22.23 12.24 -5.21
C ARG A 399 -23.77 12.40 -5.26
N SER A 400 -24.43 12.35 -4.11
CA SER A 400 -25.89 12.48 -4.05
C SER A 400 -26.41 13.88 -4.34
N LYS A 401 -25.53 14.88 -4.54
CA LYS A 401 -25.89 16.25 -4.95
C LYS A 401 -26.27 16.37 -6.43
N GLY A 402 -26.00 15.35 -7.25
CA GLY A 402 -26.38 15.26 -8.66
C GLY A 402 -27.09 13.95 -8.99
N GLN A 403 -27.62 13.86 -10.21
CA GLN A 403 -28.19 12.61 -10.73
C GLN A 403 -27.05 11.77 -11.35
N ASP A 404 -26.40 10.94 -10.53
CA ASP A 404 -25.28 10.08 -10.93
C ASP A 404 -24.11 10.82 -11.63
N PRO A 405 -23.54 11.87 -11.02
CA PRO A 405 -22.44 12.62 -11.62
C PRO A 405 -21.20 11.74 -11.79
N ASP A 406 -20.38 12.06 -12.77
CA ASP A 406 -19.07 11.50 -12.93
C ASP A 406 -18.15 11.87 -11.76
N VAL A 407 -17.28 10.95 -11.37
CA VAL A 407 -16.38 11.15 -10.21
C VAL A 407 -14.93 10.90 -10.60
N LEU A 408 -14.11 11.91 -10.38
CA LEU A 408 -12.66 11.85 -10.52
C LEU A 408 -12.00 12.08 -9.17
N PHE A 409 -11.35 11.06 -8.64
CA PHE A 409 -10.53 11.16 -7.44
C PHE A 409 -9.10 11.48 -7.83
N MET A 410 -8.45 12.36 -7.10
CA MET A 410 -7.03 12.67 -7.28
C MET A 410 -6.24 12.31 -6.03
N THR A 411 -5.01 11.85 -6.21
CA THR A 411 -4.06 11.65 -5.12
C THR A 411 -2.64 12.01 -5.54
N ALA A 412 -1.92 12.70 -4.65
CA ALA A 412 -0.50 12.99 -4.80
C ALA A 412 0.39 11.93 -4.12
N THR A 413 -0.21 10.94 -3.45
CA THR A 413 0.54 9.78 -2.96
C THR A 413 0.70 8.78 -4.09
N PRO A 414 1.90 8.55 -4.59
CA PRO A 414 2.15 7.43 -5.47
C PRO A 414 1.87 6.13 -4.71
N ILE A 415 0.90 5.38 -5.19
CA ILE A 415 0.61 4.02 -4.71
C ILE A 415 1.14 3.10 -5.80
N PRO A 416 1.87 2.02 -5.49
CA PRO A 416 2.28 1.08 -6.51
C PRO A 416 1.10 0.71 -7.41
N ARG A 417 1.31 0.76 -8.72
CA ARG A 417 0.23 0.64 -9.72
C ARG A 417 -0.61 -0.63 -9.53
N THR A 418 0.08 -1.73 -9.25
CA THR A 418 -0.55 -3.04 -8.96
C THR A 418 -1.44 -3.01 -7.73
N LEU A 419 -0.99 -2.32 -6.70
CA LEU A 419 -1.70 -2.21 -5.45
C LEU A 419 -2.90 -1.26 -5.56
N ALA A 420 -2.74 -0.14 -6.28
CA ALA A 420 -3.83 0.80 -6.55
C ALA A 420 -5.00 0.11 -7.26
N ILE A 421 -4.70 -0.66 -8.30
CA ILE A 421 -5.70 -1.42 -9.06
C ILE A 421 -6.39 -2.50 -8.23
N THR A 422 -5.68 -3.07 -7.27
CA THR A 422 -6.22 -4.14 -6.40
C THR A 422 -7.10 -3.58 -5.30
N VAL A 423 -6.65 -2.53 -4.63
CA VAL A 423 -7.34 -1.93 -3.47
C VAL A 423 -8.53 -1.07 -3.90
N PHE A 424 -8.37 -0.36 -5.00
CA PHE A 424 -9.44 0.46 -5.58
C PHE A 424 -10.16 -0.29 -6.71
N GLY A 425 -10.32 -1.60 -6.57
CA GLY A 425 -10.92 -2.48 -7.57
C GLY A 425 -12.25 -2.02 -8.17
N GLU A 426 -12.97 -1.15 -7.47
CA GLU A 426 -14.21 -0.52 -7.93
C GLU A 426 -13.98 0.72 -8.83
N MET A 427 -12.73 1.22 -8.93
CA MET A 427 -12.37 2.41 -9.70
C MET A 427 -11.47 2.06 -10.87
N ASP A 428 -11.58 2.84 -11.94
CA ASP A 428 -10.55 2.86 -12.98
C ASP A 428 -9.37 3.71 -12.52
N VAL A 429 -8.14 3.31 -12.85
CA VAL A 429 -6.92 3.98 -12.40
C VAL A 429 -6.15 4.54 -13.57
N SER A 430 -5.91 5.84 -13.57
CA SER A 430 -5.04 6.56 -14.49
C SER A 430 -3.81 7.07 -13.76
N VAL A 431 -2.64 6.91 -14.37
CA VAL A 431 -1.36 7.27 -13.75
C VAL A 431 -0.61 8.28 -14.61
N ILE A 432 -0.25 9.43 -14.03
CA ILE A 432 0.69 10.39 -14.61
C ILE A 432 2.08 10.04 -14.06
N ASP A 433 2.84 9.31 -14.85
CA ASP A 433 4.19 8.81 -14.55
C ASP A 433 5.31 9.69 -15.12
N GLU A 434 4.97 10.91 -15.55
CA GLU A 434 5.91 11.91 -16.05
C GLU A 434 5.74 13.22 -15.28
N LEU A 435 6.86 13.93 -15.05
CA LEU A 435 6.85 15.29 -14.55
C LEU A 435 6.94 16.30 -15.72
N PRO A 436 6.28 17.46 -15.61
CA PRO A 436 6.40 18.54 -16.59
C PRO A 436 7.85 18.97 -16.80
N ALA A 437 8.19 19.35 -18.03
CA ALA A 437 9.52 19.83 -18.40
C ALA A 437 9.89 21.12 -17.62
N GLY A 438 11.17 21.26 -17.28
CA GLY A 438 11.69 22.46 -16.62
C GLY A 438 11.73 22.41 -15.09
N ARG A 439 11.17 21.38 -14.46
CA ARG A 439 11.28 21.20 -13.00
C ARG A 439 12.69 20.73 -12.62
N LYS A 440 13.34 21.46 -11.71
CA LYS A 440 14.64 21.08 -11.17
C LYS A 440 14.48 19.92 -10.18
N GLN A 441 15.37 18.94 -10.25
CA GLN A 441 15.42 17.87 -9.26
C GLN A 441 15.79 18.44 -7.89
N ILE A 442 15.10 17.93 -6.85
CA ILE A 442 15.38 18.28 -5.46
C ILE A 442 16.60 17.49 -5.01
N GLU A 443 17.67 18.20 -4.66
CA GLU A 443 18.85 17.56 -4.10
C GLU A 443 18.56 17.05 -2.69
N THR A 444 18.70 15.74 -2.47
CA THR A 444 18.39 15.12 -1.19
C THR A 444 19.65 14.61 -0.52
N TYR A 445 19.88 15.01 0.72
CA TYR A 445 21.06 14.66 1.50
C TYR A 445 20.65 13.98 2.82
N TRP A 446 21.27 12.86 3.13
CA TRP A 446 21.20 12.24 4.44
C TRP A 446 22.41 12.65 5.26
N VAL A 447 22.19 13.24 6.43
CA VAL A 447 23.22 13.78 7.35
C VAL A 447 22.94 13.32 8.78
N LYS A 448 24.01 13.27 9.58
CA LYS A 448 23.91 12.96 11.01
C LYS A 448 23.58 14.21 11.82
N HIS A 449 23.10 14.03 13.07
CA HIS A 449 22.78 15.13 13.96
C HIS A 449 24.00 16.01 14.34
N ASP A 450 25.20 15.46 14.32
CA ASP A 450 26.46 16.21 14.56
C ASP A 450 26.75 17.30 13.50
N MET A 451 26.02 17.26 12.36
CA MET A 451 26.14 18.25 11.29
C MET A 451 25.23 19.47 11.47
N LEU A 452 24.50 19.58 12.59
CA LEU A 452 23.48 20.62 12.80
C LEU A 452 23.99 22.04 12.54
N GLU A 453 25.18 22.40 13.06
CA GLU A 453 25.74 23.75 12.86
C GLU A 453 25.97 24.08 11.38
N ARG A 454 26.42 23.09 10.58
CA ARG A 454 26.61 23.27 9.13
C ARG A 454 25.27 23.43 8.41
N ILE A 455 24.24 22.71 8.84
CA ILE A 455 22.89 22.84 8.30
C ILE A 455 22.33 24.22 8.59
N LEU A 456 22.46 24.71 9.83
CA LEU A 456 22.01 26.06 10.22
C LEU A 456 22.72 27.13 9.39
N ALA A 457 24.04 27.03 9.17
CA ALA A 457 24.79 27.93 8.32
C ALA A 457 24.33 27.85 6.85
N PHE A 458 24.02 26.68 6.33
CA PHE A 458 23.49 26.51 4.99
C PHE A 458 22.10 27.16 4.85
N VAL A 459 21.20 26.93 5.81
CA VAL A 459 19.88 27.54 5.84
C VAL A 459 19.99 29.08 5.89
N ASP A 460 20.85 29.65 6.75
CA ASP A 460 21.08 31.10 6.82
C ASP A 460 21.55 31.66 5.47
N LYS A 461 22.45 30.96 4.77
CA LYS A 461 22.93 31.36 3.43
C LYS A 461 21.79 31.45 2.41
N GLU A 462 20.86 30.49 2.42
CA GLU A 462 19.73 30.48 1.50
C GLU A 462 18.66 31.53 1.88
N LEU A 463 18.40 31.72 3.19
CA LEU A 463 17.51 32.75 3.68
C LEU A 463 17.98 34.14 3.29
N ARG A 464 19.29 34.41 3.31
CA ARG A 464 19.88 35.69 2.82
C ARG A 464 19.63 35.94 1.33
N LYS A 465 19.36 34.91 0.54
CA LYS A 465 18.94 35.03 -0.86
C LYS A 465 17.42 35.28 -1.00
N GLY A 466 16.71 35.50 0.12
CA GLY A 466 15.26 35.69 0.17
C GLY A 466 14.45 34.40 0.10
N ARG A 467 15.06 33.22 0.32
CA ARG A 467 14.36 31.93 0.32
C ARG A 467 13.71 31.64 1.66
N GLN A 468 12.89 30.61 1.67
CA GLN A 468 12.20 30.11 2.88
C GLN A 468 12.50 28.65 3.14
N ALA A 469 12.36 28.24 4.40
CA ALA A 469 12.68 26.89 4.84
C ALA A 469 11.55 26.27 5.67
N TYR A 470 11.28 24.99 5.39
CA TYR A 470 10.51 24.10 6.28
C TYR A 470 11.46 23.32 7.18
N ILE A 471 11.14 23.24 8.45
CA ILE A 471 11.81 22.39 9.45
C ILE A 471 10.77 21.46 10.05
N ILE A 472 10.88 20.18 9.78
CA ILE A 472 9.87 19.18 10.16
C ILE A 472 10.38 18.33 11.30
N CYS A 473 9.57 18.21 12.35
CA CYS A 473 9.81 17.37 13.51
C CYS A 473 8.88 16.15 13.48
N PRO A 474 9.36 14.94 13.84
CA PRO A 474 8.54 13.73 13.85
C PRO A 474 7.48 13.77 14.95
N LEU A 475 6.37 13.04 14.75
CA LEU A 475 5.44 12.68 15.80
C LEU A 475 6.00 11.49 16.59
N ILE A 476 5.84 11.53 17.91
CA ILE A 476 6.24 10.43 18.80
C ILE A 476 4.97 9.68 19.20
N GLU A 477 4.81 8.45 18.72
CA GLU A 477 3.58 7.64 18.85
C GLU A 477 3.05 7.48 20.30
N GLU A 478 3.87 7.77 21.33
CA GLU A 478 3.50 7.53 22.73
C GLU A 478 2.77 8.70 23.42
N SER A 479 2.80 9.92 22.89
CA SER A 479 2.04 11.03 23.48
C SER A 479 2.04 12.31 22.63
N ASP A 480 0.85 12.82 22.31
CA ASP A 480 0.62 14.12 21.66
C ASP A 480 1.30 15.31 22.39
N LYS A 481 1.67 15.15 23.66
CA LYS A 481 2.36 16.18 24.45
C LYS A 481 3.83 16.27 24.09
N LEU A 482 4.50 15.14 23.83
CA LEU A 482 5.92 15.08 23.49
C LEU A 482 6.18 15.62 22.08
N ASP A 483 5.26 15.38 21.15
CA ASP A 483 5.36 15.87 19.76
C ASP A 483 5.37 17.40 19.69
N VAL A 484 4.44 18.01 20.40
CA VAL A 484 4.35 19.46 20.51
C VAL A 484 5.60 20.01 21.18
N GLN A 485 6.09 19.33 22.21
CA GLN A 485 7.29 19.77 22.92
C GLN A 485 8.52 19.75 22.03
N ASN A 486 8.72 18.71 21.21
CA ASN A 486 9.83 18.65 20.26
C ASN A 486 9.82 19.80 19.26
N ALA A 487 8.66 20.13 18.70
CA ALA A 487 8.55 21.25 17.76
C ALA A 487 8.82 22.59 18.44
N ILE A 488 8.37 22.78 19.71
CA ILE A 488 8.64 23.96 20.52
C ILE A 488 10.13 24.07 20.84
N ASP A 489 10.78 22.96 21.19
CA ASP A 489 12.21 22.94 21.54
C ASP A 489 13.07 23.29 20.31
N VAL A 490 12.74 22.74 19.13
CA VAL A 490 13.41 23.07 17.87
C VAL A 490 13.16 24.53 17.50
N HIS A 491 11.94 25.05 17.65
CA HIS A 491 11.61 26.46 17.42
C HIS A 491 12.43 27.37 18.32
N SER A 492 12.51 27.05 19.63
CA SER A 492 13.28 27.81 20.61
C SER A 492 14.77 27.81 20.30
N MET A 493 15.32 26.64 19.96
CA MET A 493 16.72 26.49 19.54
C MET A 493 17.05 27.32 18.31
N LEU A 494 16.19 27.32 17.30
CA LEU A 494 16.40 28.11 16.08
C LEU A 494 16.29 29.61 16.35
N THR A 495 15.35 30.02 17.21
CA THR A 495 15.19 31.42 17.63
C THR A 495 16.46 31.95 18.33
N GLU A 496 17.04 31.14 19.19
CA GLU A 496 18.31 31.43 19.85
C GLU A 496 19.49 31.43 18.86
N ALA A 497 19.59 30.42 17.99
CA ALA A 497 20.67 30.26 17.03
C ALA A 497 20.73 31.45 16.05
N TYR A 498 19.58 31.92 15.59
CA TYR A 498 19.51 33.05 14.65
C TYR A 498 19.35 34.41 15.36
N ARG A 499 19.24 34.44 16.66
CA ARG A 499 19.19 35.70 17.49
C ARG A 499 18.18 36.73 16.97
N GLY A 500 16.99 36.25 16.57
CA GLY A 500 15.91 37.10 16.06
C GLY A 500 16.16 37.70 14.65
N LYS A 501 17.16 37.24 13.93
CA LYS A 501 17.47 37.69 12.57
C LYS A 501 16.39 37.32 11.56
N TRP A 502 15.73 36.17 11.76
CA TRP A 502 14.69 35.60 10.90
C TRP A 502 13.40 35.40 11.67
N SER A 503 12.26 35.65 11.03
CA SER A 503 10.95 35.32 11.59
C SER A 503 10.71 33.81 11.48
N ILE A 504 10.41 33.18 12.61
CA ILE A 504 10.22 31.71 12.72
C ILE A 504 8.79 31.45 13.19
N GLY A 505 7.99 30.82 12.34
CA GLY A 505 6.65 30.34 12.65
C GLY A 505 6.68 28.95 13.26
N LEU A 506 5.72 28.66 14.14
CA LEU A 506 5.51 27.34 14.73
C LEU A 506 4.12 26.83 14.41
N MET A 507 4.04 25.60 13.88
CA MET A 507 2.78 24.94 13.57
C MET A 507 2.75 23.51 14.11
N HIS A 508 1.71 23.18 14.86
CA HIS A 508 1.54 21.85 15.43
C HIS A 508 0.06 21.45 15.56
N GLY A 509 -0.21 20.17 15.79
CA GLY A 509 -1.55 19.60 15.78
C GLY A 509 -2.56 20.25 16.74
N LYS A 510 -2.09 20.82 17.87
CA LYS A 510 -2.95 21.43 18.90
C LYS A 510 -3.39 22.88 18.63
N LEU A 511 -2.82 23.52 17.61
CA LEU A 511 -3.30 24.85 17.21
C LEU A 511 -4.73 24.74 16.65
N ALA A 512 -5.54 25.76 16.91
CA ALA A 512 -6.84 25.90 16.27
C ALA A 512 -6.69 26.02 14.74
N SER A 513 -7.73 25.69 13.98
CA SER A 513 -7.69 25.74 12.50
C SER A 513 -7.30 27.15 12.01
N ASP A 514 -7.95 28.18 12.58
CA ASP A 514 -7.70 29.58 12.20
C ASP A 514 -6.26 30.01 12.49
N GLU A 515 -5.66 29.52 13.56
CA GLU A 515 -4.26 29.79 13.91
C GLU A 515 -3.31 29.12 12.92
N LYS A 516 -3.58 27.89 12.52
CA LYS A 516 -2.81 27.17 11.49
C LYS A 516 -2.88 27.90 10.15
N ASP A 517 -4.06 28.33 9.77
CA ASP A 517 -4.28 29.07 8.54
C ASP A 517 -3.54 30.41 8.56
N GLN A 518 -3.53 31.12 9.70
CA GLN A 518 -2.79 32.36 9.83
C GLN A 518 -1.27 32.16 9.68
N VAL A 519 -0.70 31.18 10.39
CA VAL A 519 0.74 30.87 10.28
C VAL A 519 1.13 30.50 8.84
N MET A 520 0.27 29.75 8.14
CA MET A 520 0.52 29.40 6.74
C MET A 520 0.41 30.62 5.80
N ARG A 521 -0.52 31.54 6.04
CA ARG A 521 -0.60 32.81 5.28
C ARG A 521 0.65 33.64 5.48
N ASP A 522 1.11 33.83 6.71
CA ASP A 522 2.31 34.57 7.04
C ASP A 522 3.57 33.96 6.40
N PHE A 523 3.61 32.61 6.32
CA PHE A 523 4.67 31.91 5.62
C PHE A 523 4.56 32.08 4.10
N THR A 524 3.36 32.00 3.54
CA THR A 524 3.13 32.18 2.10
C THR A 524 3.45 33.61 1.64
N SER A 525 3.14 34.63 2.46
CA SER A 525 3.46 36.06 2.20
C SER A 525 4.92 36.41 2.46
N ASN A 526 5.74 35.45 2.92
CA ASN A 526 7.14 35.65 3.31
C ASN A 526 7.35 36.60 4.52
N GLU A 527 6.33 36.78 5.35
CA GLU A 527 6.48 37.42 6.67
C GLU A 527 7.20 36.49 7.66
N VAL A 528 7.04 35.16 7.49
CA VAL A 528 7.76 34.11 8.17
C VAL A 528 8.73 33.45 7.18
N GLN A 529 10.02 33.37 7.52
CA GLN A 529 11.07 32.81 6.65
C GLN A 529 11.35 31.33 6.99
N ILE A 530 11.14 30.92 8.23
CA ILE A 530 11.31 29.53 8.67
C ILE A 530 10.00 29.05 9.28
N LEU A 531 9.47 27.95 8.80
CA LEU A 531 8.30 27.29 9.40
C LEU A 531 8.73 25.99 10.08
N VAL A 532 8.70 25.98 11.41
CA VAL A 532 8.86 24.78 12.21
C VAL A 532 7.52 24.09 12.35
N SER A 533 7.43 22.84 11.98
CA SER A 533 6.16 22.11 12.03
C SER A 533 6.35 20.65 12.41
N THR A 534 5.30 20.09 13.03
CA THR A 534 5.08 18.64 13.01
C THR A 534 4.53 18.20 11.64
N THR A 535 4.13 16.96 11.46
CA THR A 535 3.64 16.40 10.17
C THR A 535 2.42 17.11 9.55
N VAL A 536 1.86 18.13 10.19
CA VAL A 536 0.67 18.88 9.72
C VAL A 536 0.89 19.59 8.37
N VAL A 537 2.15 19.79 7.94
CA VAL A 537 2.51 20.38 6.60
C VAL A 537 2.20 19.44 5.43
N GLU A 538 1.66 18.25 5.68
CA GLU A 538 1.19 17.33 4.63
C GLU A 538 0.09 17.94 3.74
N VAL A 539 -0.52 19.04 4.15
CA VAL A 539 -1.59 19.70 3.40
C VAL A 539 -1.01 20.55 2.28
N GLY A 540 -1.27 20.19 1.07
CA GLY A 540 -0.87 20.59 -0.26
C GLY A 540 -0.57 22.07 -0.61
N VAL A 541 -0.41 22.97 0.36
CA VAL A 541 -0.17 24.39 0.14
C VAL A 541 1.11 24.60 -0.67
N ASN A 542 1.01 25.38 -1.73
CA ASN A 542 2.13 25.71 -2.62
C ASN A 542 2.82 26.99 -2.17
N VAL A 543 4.11 26.88 -1.80
CA VAL A 543 4.96 28.04 -1.49
C VAL A 543 6.20 27.97 -2.38
N PRO A 544 6.18 28.59 -3.58
CA PRO A 544 7.26 28.47 -4.56
C PRO A 544 8.62 28.98 -4.05
N ASN A 545 8.62 29.91 -3.09
CA ASN A 545 9.84 30.49 -2.49
C ASN A 545 10.47 29.57 -1.41
N ALA A 546 9.77 28.55 -0.93
CA ALA A 546 10.30 27.57 0.01
C ALA A 546 11.18 26.56 -0.76
N THR A 547 12.49 26.68 -0.60
CA THR A 547 13.49 25.89 -1.32
C THR A 547 14.24 24.90 -0.42
N ILE A 548 14.04 24.97 0.90
CA ILE A 548 14.73 24.12 1.86
C ILE A 548 13.72 23.36 2.68
N MET A 549 13.93 22.04 2.75
CA MET A 549 13.22 21.12 3.64
C MET A 549 14.25 20.44 4.54
N VAL A 550 14.17 20.64 5.85
CA VAL A 550 14.96 19.92 6.84
C VAL A 550 14.02 19.01 7.64
N ILE A 551 14.31 17.73 7.71
CA ILE A 551 13.51 16.74 8.43
C ILE A 551 14.34 16.16 9.56
N TYR A 552 13.95 16.45 10.79
CA TYR A 552 14.58 15.90 12.01
C TYR A 552 14.15 14.46 12.22
N ASP A 553 15.08 13.60 12.72
CA ASP A 553 14.84 12.18 12.97
C ASP A 553 14.12 11.50 11.80
N ALA A 554 14.62 11.74 10.59
CA ALA A 554 13.97 11.32 9.35
C ALA A 554 13.74 9.80 9.25
N ASP A 555 14.51 8.99 9.96
CA ASP A 555 14.34 7.52 10.02
C ASP A 555 13.07 7.07 10.75
N ARG A 556 12.37 7.97 11.44
CA ARG A 556 11.04 7.72 12.04
C ARG A 556 9.89 7.83 11.05
N PHE A 557 10.10 8.48 9.91
CA PHE A 557 9.09 8.63 8.87
C PHE A 557 9.11 7.45 7.89
N GLY A 558 7.96 7.15 7.30
CA GLY A 558 7.88 6.27 6.16
C GLY A 558 8.41 6.91 4.86
N LEU A 559 8.83 6.09 3.89
CA LEU A 559 9.33 6.60 2.60
C LEU A 559 8.29 7.46 1.89
N SER A 560 7.02 7.04 1.88
CA SER A 560 5.92 7.81 1.28
C SER A 560 5.72 9.17 1.95
N GLN A 561 5.83 9.24 3.29
CA GLN A 561 5.74 10.50 4.03
C GLN A 561 6.93 11.43 3.73
N LEU A 562 8.16 10.89 3.73
CA LEU A 562 9.37 11.65 3.37
C LEU A 562 9.28 12.20 1.96
N HIS A 563 8.75 11.40 1.02
CA HIS A 563 8.55 11.83 -0.36
C HIS A 563 7.54 12.98 -0.46
N GLN A 564 6.42 12.89 0.24
CA GLN A 564 5.42 13.96 0.29
C GLN A 564 5.99 15.25 0.88
N LEU A 565 6.75 15.15 1.98
CA LEU A 565 7.44 16.30 2.59
C LEU A 565 8.46 16.88 1.63
N ARG A 566 9.31 16.07 0.99
CA ARG A 566 10.24 16.52 -0.04
C ARG A 566 9.53 17.27 -1.18
N GLY A 567 8.37 16.79 -1.60
CA GLY A 567 7.56 17.40 -2.65
C GLY A 567 6.97 18.79 -2.29
N ARG A 568 7.08 19.23 -1.03
CA ARG A 568 6.66 20.60 -0.62
C ARG A 568 7.62 21.69 -1.07
N VAL A 569 8.84 21.33 -1.41
CA VAL A 569 9.84 22.23 -2.02
C VAL A 569 10.03 21.87 -3.51
N GLY A 570 10.79 22.66 -4.26
CA GLY A 570 11.01 22.41 -5.69
C GLY A 570 9.81 22.77 -6.58
N ARG A 571 9.01 23.73 -6.18
CA ARG A 571 7.84 24.22 -6.94
C ARG A 571 8.07 25.55 -7.64
N GLY A 572 9.22 26.17 -7.42
CA GLY A 572 9.66 27.40 -8.06
C GLY A 572 10.83 27.17 -9.01
N GLU A 573 11.36 28.27 -9.56
CA GLU A 573 12.49 28.25 -10.51
C GLU A 573 13.86 27.99 -9.86
N HIS A 574 13.91 28.00 -8.54
CA HIS A 574 15.17 27.93 -7.79
C HIS A 574 15.49 26.48 -7.39
N GLN A 575 16.81 26.19 -7.29
CA GLN A 575 17.27 24.90 -6.78
C GLN A 575 16.76 24.68 -5.37
N SER A 576 16.23 23.50 -5.11
CA SER A 576 15.67 23.11 -3.81
C SER A 576 16.41 21.93 -3.21
N PHE A 577 16.42 21.90 -1.89
CA PHE A 577 17.19 20.95 -1.09
C PHE A 577 16.31 20.27 -0.04
N CYS A 578 16.50 18.97 0.13
CA CYS A 578 15.87 18.19 1.19
C CYS A 578 16.98 17.57 2.05
N ILE A 579 17.04 17.92 3.33
CA ILE A 579 18.04 17.48 4.27
C ILE A 579 17.38 16.54 5.28
N LEU A 580 17.77 15.27 5.23
CA LEU A 580 17.29 14.22 6.13
C LEU A 580 18.30 14.09 7.28
N MET A 581 17.93 14.56 8.47
CA MET A 581 18.77 14.41 9.67
C MET A 581 18.37 13.11 10.38
N ALA A 582 19.29 12.14 10.42
CA ALA A 582 19.01 10.86 11.06
C ALA A 582 20.28 10.09 11.44
N ASP A 583 20.22 9.41 12.60
CA ASP A 583 21.20 8.45 13.07
C ASP A 583 20.55 7.07 13.28
N PRO A 584 20.10 6.39 12.19
CA PRO A 584 19.33 5.17 12.28
C PRO A 584 20.12 4.03 12.90
N LYS A 585 19.52 3.38 13.90
CA LYS A 585 20.10 2.22 14.59
C LYS A 585 19.77 0.89 13.90
N SER A 586 18.67 0.84 13.14
CA SER A 586 18.23 -0.35 12.41
C SER A 586 18.73 -0.35 10.97
N GLU A 587 18.95 -1.54 10.40
CA GLU A 587 19.30 -1.67 8.98
C GLU A 587 18.16 -1.16 8.07
N THR A 588 16.90 -1.39 8.45
CA THR A 588 15.72 -0.85 7.73
C THR A 588 15.71 0.67 7.72
N GLY A 589 16.09 1.32 8.83
CA GLY A 589 16.21 2.78 8.89
C GLY A 589 17.30 3.32 7.98
N LYS A 590 18.47 2.67 7.96
CA LYS A 590 19.59 3.01 7.05
C LYS A 590 19.18 2.85 5.58
N GLU A 591 18.51 1.75 5.26
CA GLU A 591 18.04 1.48 3.91
C GLU A 591 17.03 2.51 3.44
N ARG A 592 16.07 2.94 4.29
CA ARG A 592 15.15 4.04 3.98
C ARG A 592 15.89 5.35 3.65
N MET A 593 16.88 5.73 4.46
CA MET A 593 17.64 6.96 4.23
C MET A 593 18.43 6.88 2.92
N ARG A 594 19.01 5.71 2.61
CA ARG A 594 19.74 5.46 1.37
C ARG A 594 18.81 5.59 0.16
N ILE A 595 17.69 4.87 0.15
CA ILE A 595 16.70 4.89 -0.94
C ILE A 595 16.20 6.33 -1.18
N MET A 596 15.88 7.06 -0.12
CA MET A 596 15.39 8.43 -0.20
C MET A 596 16.39 9.41 -0.80
N SER A 597 17.71 9.14 -0.62
CA SER A 597 18.80 9.94 -1.18
C SER A 597 19.13 9.57 -2.63
N GLU A 598 18.88 8.32 -3.06
CA GLU A 598 19.24 7.81 -4.37
C GLU A 598 18.19 8.08 -5.44
N THR A 599 16.89 8.06 -5.08
CA THR A 599 15.80 8.26 -6.05
C THR A 599 14.89 9.42 -5.71
N THR A 600 14.41 10.10 -6.75
CA THR A 600 13.40 11.16 -6.68
C THR A 600 12.04 10.68 -7.21
N ASP A 601 11.96 9.50 -7.81
CA ASP A 601 10.73 8.93 -8.35
C ASP A 601 9.82 8.43 -7.22
N GLY A 602 8.63 9.04 -7.11
CA GLY A 602 7.65 8.68 -6.07
C GLY A 602 7.07 7.28 -6.23
N PHE A 603 6.96 6.77 -7.44
CA PHE A 603 6.47 5.39 -7.68
C PHE A 603 7.52 4.36 -7.26
N GLU A 604 8.79 4.57 -7.62
CA GLU A 604 9.88 3.71 -7.16
C GLU A 604 9.99 3.71 -5.63
N LEU A 605 9.89 4.88 -5.01
CA LEU A 605 9.89 5.01 -3.55
C LEU A 605 8.73 4.25 -2.90
N SER A 606 7.55 4.33 -3.50
CA SER A 606 6.36 3.63 -3.01
C SER A 606 6.49 2.11 -3.13
N GLU A 607 7.08 1.61 -4.22
CA GLU A 607 7.38 0.19 -4.39
C GLU A 607 8.39 -0.29 -3.33
N LYS A 608 9.44 0.48 -3.09
CA LYS A 608 10.43 0.19 -2.04
C LYS A 608 9.85 0.25 -0.63
N ASP A 609 8.96 1.22 -0.35
CA ASP A 609 8.25 1.29 0.95
C ASP A 609 7.40 0.05 1.18
N LEU A 610 6.72 -0.41 0.13
CA LEU A 610 5.92 -1.62 0.16
C LEU A 610 6.76 -2.89 0.39
N GLU A 611 7.92 -3.00 -0.28
CA GLU A 611 8.89 -4.09 -0.05
C GLU A 611 9.41 -4.12 1.40
N LEU A 612 9.67 -2.95 2.00
CA LEU A 612 10.22 -2.84 3.35
C LEU A 612 9.20 -3.09 4.47
N ARG A 613 7.94 -2.70 4.27
CA ARG A 613 6.89 -2.77 5.30
C ARG A 613 5.94 -3.95 5.13
N GLY A 614 5.78 -4.43 3.90
CA GLY A 614 4.73 -5.36 3.52
C GLY A 614 3.35 -4.68 3.33
N PRO A 615 2.40 -5.38 2.67
CA PRO A 615 1.09 -4.82 2.31
C PRO A 615 0.21 -4.50 3.53
N GLY A 616 0.32 -5.25 4.61
CA GLY A 616 -0.52 -5.10 5.81
C GLY A 616 -0.30 -3.79 6.57
N ASP A 617 0.95 -3.30 6.60
CA ASP A 617 1.29 -2.05 7.29
C ASP A 617 1.11 -0.82 6.39
N PHE A 618 1.10 -1.01 5.07
CA PHE A 618 0.94 0.09 4.11
C PHE A 618 -0.47 0.72 4.19
N PHE A 619 -1.49 -0.07 4.43
CA PHE A 619 -2.89 0.40 4.50
C PHE A 619 -3.41 0.67 5.91
N GLY A 620 -2.63 0.35 6.94
CA GLY A 620 -3.06 0.45 8.34
C GLY A 620 -4.08 -0.64 8.74
N LYS A 621 -4.02 -1.11 9.96
CA LYS A 621 -4.86 -2.21 10.52
C LYS A 621 -6.39 -1.96 10.52
N LYS A 622 -6.89 -0.84 9.98
CA LYS A 622 -8.30 -0.41 10.08
C LYS A 622 -9.06 -0.26 8.75
N GLN A 623 -8.47 -0.58 7.59
CA GLN A 623 -9.28 -0.63 6.38
C GLN A 623 -9.93 -2.01 6.25
N SER A 624 -11.17 -2.11 6.74
CA SER A 624 -12.10 -3.22 6.47
C SER A 624 -12.32 -3.32 4.96
N GLY A 625 -11.72 -4.34 4.31
CA GLY A 625 -11.94 -4.59 2.89
C GLY A 625 -10.76 -5.18 2.11
N MET A 626 -9.58 -5.32 2.72
CA MET A 626 -8.48 -6.04 2.07
C MET A 626 -8.76 -7.54 2.04
N PRO A 627 -8.60 -8.21 0.89
CA PRO A 627 -8.73 -9.66 0.83
C PRO A 627 -7.59 -10.32 1.61
N GLU A 628 -7.92 -11.24 2.50
CA GLU A 628 -6.94 -12.14 3.09
C GLU A 628 -6.64 -13.25 2.09
N PHE A 629 -5.44 -13.23 1.51
CA PHE A 629 -4.92 -14.32 0.70
C PHE A 629 -4.25 -15.35 1.59
N LYS A 630 -4.45 -16.62 1.28
CA LYS A 630 -3.88 -17.73 2.06
C LYS A 630 -2.44 -18.04 1.63
N VAL A 631 -2.13 -17.86 0.35
CA VAL A 631 -0.84 -18.22 -0.26
C VAL A 631 -0.24 -17.04 -1.01
N ALA A 632 -1.06 -16.25 -1.69
CA ALA A 632 -0.62 -15.16 -2.53
C ALA A 632 -0.13 -13.95 -1.73
N ASP A 633 0.91 -13.30 -2.23
CA ASP A 633 1.45 -12.05 -1.72
C ASP A 633 1.41 -11.00 -2.83
N MET A 634 0.64 -9.92 -2.61
CA MET A 634 0.45 -8.88 -3.63
C MET A 634 1.73 -8.17 -4.05
N VAL A 635 2.74 -8.16 -3.19
CA VAL A 635 4.03 -7.51 -3.45
C VAL A 635 4.97 -8.43 -4.20
N HIS A 636 5.19 -9.63 -3.64
CA HIS A 636 6.16 -10.57 -4.18
C HIS A 636 5.65 -11.30 -5.42
N ASP A 637 4.31 -11.48 -5.53
CA ASP A 637 3.67 -12.21 -6.63
C ASP A 637 2.98 -11.25 -7.64
N TYR A 638 3.41 -9.98 -7.76
CA TYR A 638 2.75 -8.94 -8.56
C TYR A 638 2.54 -9.32 -10.04
N ARG A 639 3.48 -10.07 -10.66
CA ARG A 639 3.34 -10.54 -12.05
C ARG A 639 2.15 -11.49 -12.21
N ALA A 640 1.92 -12.36 -11.24
CA ALA A 640 0.77 -13.24 -11.24
C ALA A 640 -0.54 -12.44 -11.07
N LEU A 641 -0.52 -11.39 -10.24
CA LEU A 641 -1.65 -10.48 -10.06
C LEU A 641 -2.02 -9.74 -11.35
N GLU A 642 -1.03 -9.20 -12.07
CA GLU A 642 -1.26 -8.52 -13.37
C GLU A 642 -1.82 -9.48 -14.42
N THR A 643 -1.26 -10.69 -14.49
CA THR A 643 -1.73 -11.73 -15.42
C THR A 643 -3.18 -12.11 -15.09
N ALA A 644 -3.47 -12.42 -13.83
CA ALA A 644 -4.81 -12.77 -13.37
C ALA A 644 -5.84 -11.66 -13.63
N ARG A 645 -5.44 -10.39 -13.51
CA ARG A 645 -6.30 -9.24 -13.81
C ARG A 645 -6.68 -9.18 -15.28
N LYS A 646 -5.70 -9.37 -16.16
CA LYS A 646 -5.93 -9.38 -17.61
C LYS A 646 -6.88 -10.51 -18.00
N ASP A 647 -6.62 -11.70 -17.51
CA ASP A 647 -7.45 -12.87 -17.78
C ASP A 647 -8.88 -12.70 -17.24
N ALA A 648 -9.03 -12.16 -16.01
CA ALA A 648 -10.33 -11.88 -15.42
C ALA A 648 -11.13 -10.85 -16.23
N ALA A 649 -10.48 -9.82 -16.75
CA ALA A 649 -11.13 -8.80 -17.59
C ALA A 649 -11.61 -9.40 -18.92
N GLU A 650 -10.79 -10.24 -19.56
CA GLU A 650 -11.14 -10.95 -20.79
C GLU A 650 -12.28 -11.95 -20.56
N LEU A 651 -12.23 -12.73 -19.48
CA LEU A 651 -13.27 -13.70 -19.12
C LEU A 651 -14.62 -13.02 -18.89
N VAL A 652 -14.70 -11.98 -18.06
CA VAL A 652 -15.98 -11.32 -17.73
C VAL A 652 -16.62 -10.66 -18.95
N GLN A 653 -15.82 -10.27 -19.96
CA GLN A 653 -16.33 -9.73 -21.22
C GLN A 653 -16.77 -10.81 -22.20
N SER A 654 -16.26 -12.03 -22.09
CA SER A 654 -16.60 -13.12 -23.00
C SER A 654 -17.98 -13.70 -22.68
N GLU A 655 -18.79 -13.98 -23.71
CA GLU A 655 -20.07 -14.69 -23.55
C GLU A 655 -19.85 -16.13 -23.07
N ALA A 656 -18.76 -16.76 -23.50
CA ALA A 656 -18.41 -18.12 -23.10
C ALA A 656 -18.25 -18.26 -21.58
N PHE A 657 -17.68 -17.26 -20.91
CA PHE A 657 -17.57 -17.32 -19.45
C PHE A 657 -18.92 -17.46 -18.75
N TRP A 658 -20.00 -16.90 -19.30
CA TRP A 658 -21.31 -16.92 -18.70
C TRP A 658 -22.16 -18.14 -19.07
N THR A 659 -21.87 -18.79 -20.20
CA THR A 659 -22.70 -19.87 -20.78
C THR A 659 -22.05 -21.23 -20.77
N ASP A 660 -20.70 -21.31 -20.94
CA ASP A 660 -19.99 -22.58 -21.08
C ASP A 660 -19.85 -23.31 -19.74
N PRO A 661 -20.16 -24.62 -19.68
CA PRO A 661 -19.99 -25.45 -18.49
C PRO A 661 -18.56 -25.48 -17.94
N GLU A 662 -17.53 -25.26 -18.76
CA GLU A 662 -16.13 -25.24 -18.33
C GLU A 662 -15.85 -24.18 -17.24
N TYR A 663 -16.60 -23.07 -17.23
CA TYR A 663 -16.43 -22.00 -16.25
C TYR A 663 -17.39 -22.11 -15.03
N LYS A 664 -18.11 -23.22 -14.90
CA LYS A 664 -19.13 -23.39 -13.86
C LYS A 664 -18.58 -23.17 -12.45
N GLU A 665 -17.43 -23.76 -12.14
CA GLU A 665 -16.83 -23.67 -10.81
C GLU A 665 -16.37 -22.24 -10.48
N LEU A 666 -15.81 -21.49 -11.44
CA LEU A 666 -15.49 -20.07 -11.25
C LEU A 666 -16.74 -19.22 -11.04
N ARG A 667 -17.83 -19.47 -11.80
CA ARG A 667 -19.12 -18.78 -11.58
C ARG A 667 -19.69 -19.09 -10.23
N GLN A 668 -19.63 -20.37 -9.79
CA GLN A 668 -20.12 -20.78 -8.46
C GLN A 668 -19.38 -20.01 -7.35
N THR A 669 -18.06 -19.84 -7.47
CA THR A 669 -17.27 -19.04 -6.52
C THR A 669 -17.74 -17.58 -6.44
N LEU A 670 -18.17 -16.99 -7.56
CA LEU A 670 -18.74 -15.64 -7.57
C LEU A 670 -20.12 -15.56 -6.90
N VAL A 671 -20.94 -16.61 -7.05
CA VAL A 671 -22.24 -16.73 -6.37
C VAL A 671 -22.05 -16.89 -4.87
N ASP A 672 -21.19 -17.81 -4.45
CA ASP A 672 -20.92 -18.10 -3.03
C ASP A 672 -20.35 -16.88 -2.30
N SER A 673 -19.65 -16.01 -3.03
CA SER A 673 -19.17 -14.73 -2.50
C SER A 673 -20.23 -13.62 -2.46
N GLY A 674 -21.46 -13.87 -2.89
CA GLY A 674 -22.56 -12.90 -2.92
C GLY A 674 -22.45 -11.82 -4.02
N VAL A 675 -21.46 -11.92 -4.91
CA VAL A 675 -21.27 -10.99 -6.04
C VAL A 675 -22.32 -11.20 -7.12
N LEU A 676 -22.64 -12.44 -7.43
CA LEU A 676 -23.72 -12.82 -8.35
C LEU A 676 -24.92 -13.32 -7.55
N GLY A 677 -26.15 -12.94 -7.97
CA GLY A 677 -27.38 -13.56 -7.49
C GLY A 677 -27.54 -14.98 -8.08
N GLY A 678 -28.19 -15.90 -7.34
CA GLY A 678 -28.37 -17.29 -7.76
C GLY A 678 -29.07 -17.50 -9.10
N ASP A 679 -29.80 -16.52 -9.60
CA ASP A 679 -30.58 -16.60 -10.86
C ASP A 679 -29.73 -16.54 -12.15
N LYS A 680 -28.43 -16.28 -12.06
CA LYS A 680 -27.52 -16.21 -13.23
C LYS A 680 -26.72 -17.52 -13.49
N LEU A 681 -27.13 -18.62 -12.88
CA LEU A 681 -26.50 -19.95 -13.06
C LEU A 681 -27.24 -20.86 -14.05
N SER A 682 -28.39 -20.46 -14.54
CA SER A 682 -29.22 -21.25 -15.49
C SER A 682 -28.99 -20.84 -16.94
#